data_870343a349842af80650f71033c8a125
#
_entry.id   870343a349842af80650f71033c8a125
#
_cell.length_a   1.000
_cell.length_b   1.000
_cell.length_c   1.000
_cell.angle_alpha   90.00
_cell.angle_beta   90.00
_cell.angle_gamma   90.00
#
_symmetry.space_group_name_H-M   'P 1'
#
loop_
_entity.id
_entity.type
_entity.pdbx_description
1 polymer ?
#
loop_
_entity_poly.entity_id
_entity_poly.type
_entity_poly.pdbx_seq_one_letter_code
_entity_poly.pdbx_strand_id
1 'polypeptide(L)'
;LPYTTRALARPSLETTFRTGLLACASILTVAILSGPARAAETPAAAPVVDAAPAEVEGAVALEGVIVTGVRGVRRTVADSPAPVDVISSEQLTATGKVGLKEVLNTVIPSFNLPGINGGGTSWTVRAITMRGLNGDQALFLVNGKRRHGTALINNLARVGRGGAPVDLDLIPTSAIERIEVLRDGASAQYGSDAIAGVVNIILKQGAEGGSFSYTGGQNYLGDGDTRSATLNYGLPLGEQGGFVQLALNWKNNEAASRSVPSRAQYLYQPTVTTGGGVTTVTPDPRDATADRYSWGHGYGPGEEDILAASYNAELPWRDLTLYSTGTLSHRSSKKNTGSFLPNLAPVAGVTAGRPQNRNSLPEVYPDGFNALRRIFELDFQTSLGARGVAKGWDWDLSTTFAQDHAQLDGQNTLNATLGPDSPTYFHLSTHQFQQWTTNFDVTRQVEGVLPRPLQVSWGLEQRYEHFRIEPGDEASYIVGDYVIPAGQPFAGLRPNPGLASYAGTAPEDAGSVSRNVYAAYVDVGTNLTETWYVGVAGRHERYTGDVGDTTSGKLTTRWEFLPGYAVRATVSNGFRAPSLAQSVFASSTINGSLCAAAPNNVFRGAPCTPGEYLTFPTKVLRADSAEAQALGATPLKPETSTNYSFGITAEPTSRLRVTLDAYQIDIDDRIVDTSNLDLSATQLASQPALSPLLARFPQGLAATYYTNAVSTRTTGVDLVGEYAFDLGGWGRLNLNAAYAFNKTRITRRIDTPAVLKAVNPNLVLFDRQKIADLTVGTPRKKLILAALWSRDTVTASLRTTRYGQYTEAGTSADLDRTYSPKWVTDLDIAWDVRPTTNVAFGANNLFDEHPDKIGIVNADTGMNQFGLFSPFGITGGYYYARLTQRF
;
A
#
# COMPACT_ATOMS: atom_id res chain seq x y z
N LEU A 1 -0.31 39.98 -29.65
CA LEU A 1 -1.60 40.13 -28.96
C LEU A 1 -1.44 39.55 -27.56
N PRO A 2 -1.74 40.31 -26.48
CA PRO A 2 -1.52 39.79 -25.09
C PRO A 2 -2.64 38.82 -24.73
N TYR A 3 -2.25 37.64 -24.32
CA TYR A 3 -3.17 36.65 -23.71
C TYR A 3 -3.54 37.10 -22.29
N THR A 4 -4.76 37.56 -22.12
CA THR A 4 -5.38 37.74 -20.81
C THR A 4 -5.86 36.35 -20.34
N THR A 5 -5.15 35.74 -19.44
CA THR A 5 -5.55 34.54 -18.71
C THR A 5 -6.70 34.89 -17.78
N ARG A 6 -7.93 34.51 -18.13
CA ARG A 6 -9.02 34.33 -17.13
C ARG A 6 -8.70 33.09 -16.34
N ALA A 7 -8.14 33.29 -15.15
CA ALA A 7 -8.10 32.28 -14.13
C ALA A 7 -9.53 31.97 -13.67
N LEU A 8 -10.08 30.85 -14.15
CA LEU A 8 -11.21 30.21 -13.48
C LEU A 8 -10.69 29.72 -12.13
N ALA A 9 -11.14 30.37 -11.06
CA ALA A 9 -10.83 29.98 -9.71
C ALA A 9 -11.31 28.53 -9.49
N ARG A 10 -10.38 27.57 -9.52
CA ARG A 10 -10.61 26.20 -9.07
C ARG A 10 -10.82 26.29 -7.55
N PRO A 11 -11.80 25.57 -6.96
CA PRO A 11 -11.91 25.51 -5.50
C PRO A 11 -10.59 24.92 -4.97
N SER A 12 -9.89 25.69 -4.15
CA SER A 12 -8.67 25.20 -3.50
C SER A 12 -9.01 24.02 -2.59
N LEU A 13 -8.06 23.11 -2.39
CA LEU A 13 -8.19 22.00 -1.39
C LEU A 13 -8.68 22.48 -0.02
N GLU A 14 -8.36 23.74 0.35
CA GLU A 14 -8.93 24.41 1.53
C GLU A 14 -10.46 24.51 1.51
N THR A 15 -11.08 24.72 0.34
CA THR A 15 -12.54 24.79 0.21
C THR A 15 -13.15 23.39 0.38
N THR A 16 -12.52 22.35 -0.16
CA THR A 16 -12.96 20.96 0.00
C THR A 16 -12.77 20.47 1.42
N PHE A 17 -11.67 20.86 2.08
CA PHE A 17 -11.42 20.60 3.50
C PHE A 17 -12.46 21.27 4.41
N ARG A 18 -12.83 22.54 4.12
CA ARG A 18 -13.91 23.24 4.84
C ARG A 18 -15.28 22.59 4.64
N THR A 19 -15.56 22.03 3.46
CA THR A 19 -16.83 21.34 3.18
C THR A 19 -16.88 19.99 3.89
N GLY A 20 -15.78 19.24 3.93
CA GLY A 20 -15.65 17.98 4.70
C GLY A 20 -15.75 18.19 6.20
N LEU A 21 -15.11 19.23 6.73
CA LEU A 21 -15.24 19.64 8.15
C LEU A 21 -16.67 20.09 8.50
N LEU A 22 -17.37 20.78 7.59
CA LEU A 22 -18.76 21.19 7.77
C LEU A 22 -19.72 19.98 7.76
N ALA A 23 -19.45 18.95 6.96
CA ALA A 23 -20.21 17.70 6.97
C ALA A 23 -20.01 16.94 8.30
N CYS A 24 -18.78 16.86 8.80
CA CYS A 24 -18.50 16.30 10.14
C CYS A 24 -19.08 17.15 11.27
N ALA A 25 -19.01 18.50 11.16
CA ALA A 25 -19.58 19.42 12.15
C ALA A 25 -21.11 19.38 12.18
N SER A 26 -21.77 19.16 11.04
CA SER A 26 -23.24 19.04 10.97
C SER A 26 -23.78 17.80 11.70
N ILE A 27 -22.98 16.71 11.72
CA ILE A 27 -23.32 15.48 12.49
C ILE A 27 -23.09 15.72 13.99
N LEU A 28 -22.06 16.48 14.38
CA LEU A 28 -21.80 16.85 15.77
C LEU A 28 -22.84 17.85 16.31
N THR A 29 -23.36 18.76 15.48
CA THR A 29 -24.30 19.81 15.92
C THR A 29 -25.67 19.24 16.30
N VAL A 30 -26.07 18.11 15.75
CA VAL A 30 -27.32 17.41 16.17
C VAL A 30 -27.18 16.77 17.56
N ALA A 31 -25.95 16.44 18.01
CA ALA A 31 -25.70 15.84 19.33
C ALA A 31 -25.56 16.84 20.49
N ILE A 32 -25.34 18.14 20.22
CA ILE A 32 -25.06 19.15 21.26
C ILE A 32 -26.32 19.96 21.69
N LEU A 33 -27.46 19.82 20.99
CA LEU A 33 -28.68 20.60 21.25
C LEU A 33 -29.65 20.00 22.30
N SER A 34 -29.21 18.94 23.02
CA SER A 34 -29.99 18.48 24.21
C SER A 34 -29.43 19.10 25.48
N GLY A 35 -30.09 20.16 25.97
CA GLY A 35 -29.76 20.87 27.21
C GLY A 35 -30.00 20.02 28.48
N PRO A 36 -29.53 20.46 29.66
CA PRO A 36 -29.46 19.62 30.84
C PRO A 36 -30.84 19.33 31.42
N ALA A 37 -31.22 18.07 31.50
CA ALA A 37 -32.41 17.62 32.24
C ALA A 37 -32.00 17.10 33.63
N ARG A 38 -32.84 17.51 34.57
CA ARG A 38 -32.76 17.37 35.99
C ARG A 38 -32.86 15.90 36.46
N ALA A 39 -32.08 15.54 37.45
CA ALA A 39 -32.08 14.22 38.06
C ALA A 39 -33.46 13.80 38.57
N ALA A 40 -33.90 12.61 38.18
CA ALA A 40 -35.06 11.92 38.78
C ALA A 40 -34.65 10.49 39.11
N GLU A 41 -35.16 10.04 40.28
CA GLU A 41 -34.79 8.80 40.97
C GLU A 41 -35.02 7.50 40.16
N THR A 42 -34.16 6.55 40.42
CA THR A 42 -34.05 5.24 39.79
C THR A 42 -35.16 4.26 40.17
N PRO A 43 -35.81 3.55 39.23
CA PRO A 43 -36.43 2.26 39.50
C PRO A 43 -35.48 1.13 39.12
N ALA A 44 -35.46 0.11 39.97
CA ALA A 44 -34.58 -1.05 39.90
C ALA A 44 -34.66 -1.78 38.55
N ALA A 45 -33.50 -2.06 37.99
CA ALA A 45 -33.30 -2.85 36.77
C ALA A 45 -33.58 -4.34 37.01
N ALA A 46 -34.30 -4.97 36.09
CA ALA A 46 -34.38 -6.45 35.96
C ALA A 46 -33.03 -7.00 35.44
N PRO A 47 -32.61 -8.19 35.83
CA PRO A 47 -31.28 -8.69 35.53
C PRO A 47 -31.17 -9.08 34.06
N VAL A 48 -30.31 -8.39 33.36
CA VAL A 48 -29.71 -8.88 32.10
C VAL A 48 -28.69 -9.92 32.51
N VAL A 49 -28.89 -11.16 32.08
CA VAL A 49 -27.93 -12.25 32.29
C VAL A 49 -26.79 -12.05 31.27
N ASP A 50 -25.85 -11.22 31.65
CA ASP A 50 -24.55 -11.16 31.04
C ASP A 50 -23.61 -12.01 31.92
N ALA A 51 -23.45 -13.29 31.58
CA ALA A 51 -22.42 -14.11 32.19
C ALA A 51 -21.06 -13.68 31.62
N ALA A 52 -20.51 -12.61 32.21
CA ALA A 52 -19.10 -12.40 32.15
C ALA A 52 -18.39 -13.61 32.78
N PRO A 53 -17.36 -14.20 32.18
CA PRO A 53 -16.57 -15.23 32.88
C PRO A 53 -16.02 -14.58 34.12
N ALA A 54 -16.18 -15.29 35.28
CA ALA A 54 -15.63 -14.86 36.56
C ALA A 54 -14.12 -14.60 36.38
N GLU A 55 -13.68 -13.38 36.69
CA GLU A 55 -12.27 -13.05 36.83
C GLU A 55 -11.68 -13.97 37.93
N VAL A 56 -10.95 -14.98 37.49
CA VAL A 56 -10.07 -15.74 38.39
C VAL A 56 -8.84 -14.86 38.62
N GLU A 57 -8.78 -14.17 39.75
CA GLU A 57 -7.59 -13.46 40.20
C GLU A 57 -6.36 -14.37 40.07
N GLY A 58 -5.47 -14.04 39.12
CA GLY A 58 -4.18 -14.71 38.94
C GLY A 58 -3.97 -15.47 37.62
N ALA A 59 -4.97 -15.67 36.77
CA ALA A 59 -4.79 -16.30 35.47
C ALA A 59 -4.45 -15.27 34.42
N VAL A 60 -3.30 -15.40 33.78
CA VAL A 60 -2.97 -14.65 32.53
C VAL A 60 -3.78 -15.29 31.41
N ALA A 61 -4.98 -14.79 31.15
CA ALA A 61 -5.80 -15.29 30.06
C ALA A 61 -5.26 -14.79 28.72
N LEU A 62 -4.90 -15.70 27.83
CA LEU A 62 -4.60 -15.43 26.42
C LEU A 62 -5.90 -15.28 25.59
N GLU A 63 -7.04 -15.06 26.24
CA GLU A 63 -8.37 -15.08 25.63
C GLU A 63 -8.69 -13.77 24.93
N GLY A 64 -8.41 -13.67 23.63
CA GLY A 64 -8.99 -12.67 22.75
C GLY A 64 -10.29 -13.19 22.12
N VAL A 65 -11.42 -12.53 22.41
CA VAL A 65 -12.68 -12.77 21.69
C VAL A 65 -12.59 -12.18 20.30
N ILE A 66 -12.85 -13.00 19.26
CA ILE A 66 -12.82 -12.61 17.86
C ILE A 66 -14.24 -12.46 17.29
N VAL A 67 -14.38 -11.57 16.32
CA VAL A 67 -15.60 -11.37 15.53
C VAL A 67 -15.39 -11.65 14.04
N THR A 68 -14.14 -11.81 13.61
CA THR A 68 -13.77 -12.03 12.19
C THR A 68 -13.75 -13.52 11.87
N GLY A 69 -14.31 -13.89 10.71
CA GLY A 69 -14.35 -15.27 10.24
C GLY A 69 -15.48 -16.14 10.81
N VAL A 70 -16.30 -15.59 11.71
CA VAL A 70 -17.46 -16.26 12.30
C VAL A 70 -18.61 -15.26 12.38
N ARG A 71 -19.83 -15.71 12.07
CA ARG A 71 -21.02 -14.87 12.23
C ARG A 71 -21.86 -15.38 13.42
N GLY A 72 -22.43 -14.45 14.17
CA GLY A 72 -23.45 -14.70 15.22
C GLY A 72 -22.93 -15.18 16.59
N VAL A 73 -21.84 -15.92 16.68
CA VAL A 73 -21.29 -16.38 17.98
C VAL A 73 -19.85 -15.88 18.11
N ARG A 74 -19.59 -15.14 19.18
CA ARG A 74 -18.23 -14.74 19.54
C ARG A 74 -17.42 -15.98 19.91
N ARG A 75 -16.19 -16.11 19.41
CA ARG A 75 -15.28 -17.23 19.65
C ARG A 75 -13.93 -16.74 20.15
N THR A 76 -13.18 -17.60 20.77
CA THR A 76 -11.76 -17.36 21.05
C THR A 76 -10.90 -17.70 19.81
N VAL A 77 -9.65 -17.30 19.81
CA VAL A 77 -8.68 -17.67 18.75
C VAL A 77 -8.55 -19.19 18.64
N ALA A 78 -8.54 -19.90 19.77
CA ALA A 78 -8.44 -21.35 19.81
C ALA A 78 -9.70 -22.07 19.30
N ASP A 79 -10.88 -21.48 19.54
CA ASP A 79 -12.16 -22.05 19.10
C ASP A 79 -12.52 -21.64 17.67
N SER A 80 -11.72 -20.81 17.05
CA SER A 80 -11.94 -20.40 15.67
C SER A 80 -11.76 -21.56 14.70
N PRO A 81 -12.74 -21.80 13.80
CA PRO A 81 -12.62 -22.82 12.76
C PRO A 81 -11.65 -22.41 11.63
N ALA A 82 -11.15 -21.19 11.66
CA ALA A 82 -10.16 -20.65 10.70
C ALA A 82 -9.02 -19.95 11.47
N PRO A 83 -7.81 -19.86 10.91
CA PRO A 83 -6.67 -19.20 11.56
C PRO A 83 -6.90 -17.68 11.69
N VAL A 84 -6.96 -17.18 12.92
CA VAL A 84 -7.08 -15.73 13.22
C VAL A 84 -5.98 -15.34 14.20
N ASP A 85 -5.27 -14.24 13.89
CA ASP A 85 -4.38 -13.58 14.84
C ASP A 85 -5.09 -12.35 15.39
N VAL A 86 -4.89 -12.08 16.69
CA VAL A 86 -5.39 -10.88 17.38
C VAL A 86 -4.19 -10.09 17.88
N ILE A 87 -4.13 -8.81 17.51
CA ILE A 87 -3.07 -7.88 17.89
C ILE A 87 -3.72 -6.77 18.71
N SER A 88 -3.38 -6.70 19.99
CA SER A 88 -3.92 -5.68 20.90
C SER A 88 -3.29 -4.30 20.69
N SER A 89 -3.93 -3.25 21.21
CA SER A 89 -3.39 -1.88 21.18
C SER A 89 -2.05 -1.75 21.92
N GLU A 90 -1.82 -2.53 22.98
CA GLU A 90 -0.56 -2.58 23.70
C GLU A 90 0.57 -3.19 22.83
N GLN A 91 0.27 -4.29 22.13
CA GLN A 91 1.23 -4.91 21.20
C GLN A 91 1.56 -3.97 20.02
N LEU A 92 0.58 -3.21 19.50
CA LEU A 92 0.81 -2.19 18.48
C LEU A 92 1.76 -1.11 19.00
N THR A 93 1.49 -0.57 20.19
CA THR A 93 2.29 0.49 20.83
C THR A 93 3.71 0.04 21.17
N ALA A 94 3.88 -1.19 21.67
CA ALA A 94 5.17 -1.77 22.04
C ALA A 94 6.12 -2.02 20.85
N THR A 95 5.67 -1.81 19.60
CA THR A 95 6.57 -1.84 18.43
C THR A 95 7.45 -0.60 18.31
N GLY A 96 7.04 0.53 18.91
CA GLY A 96 7.69 1.82 18.71
C GLY A 96 7.61 2.37 17.29
N LYS A 97 6.86 1.72 16.40
CA LYS A 97 6.60 2.18 15.04
C LYS A 97 5.44 3.18 15.04
N VAL A 98 5.50 4.15 14.16
CA VAL A 98 4.50 5.24 14.09
C VAL A 98 3.47 4.98 13.00
N GLY A 99 3.83 4.28 11.91
CA GLY A 99 2.93 3.92 10.80
C GLY A 99 2.27 2.56 11.00
N LEU A 100 0.99 2.44 10.67
CA LEU A 100 0.26 1.17 10.83
C LEU A 100 0.81 0.06 9.92
N LYS A 101 1.25 0.39 8.71
CA LYS A 101 1.89 -0.58 7.79
C LYS A 101 3.17 -1.18 8.39
N GLU A 102 4.02 -0.36 8.98
CA GLU A 102 5.25 -0.78 9.66
C GLU A 102 4.94 -1.64 10.88
N VAL A 103 3.95 -1.24 11.68
CA VAL A 103 3.48 -2.01 12.84
C VAL A 103 3.06 -3.40 12.42
N LEU A 104 2.15 -3.54 11.45
CA LEU A 104 1.65 -4.83 10.97
C LEU A 104 2.77 -5.69 10.37
N ASN A 105 3.68 -5.09 9.59
CA ASN A 105 4.85 -5.80 9.08
C ASN A 105 5.76 -6.32 10.22
N THR A 106 5.79 -5.64 11.36
CA THR A 106 6.63 -6.03 12.50
C THR A 106 6.02 -7.15 13.34
N VAL A 107 4.69 -7.21 13.44
CA VAL A 107 4.00 -8.17 14.34
C VAL A 107 3.43 -9.39 13.62
N ILE A 108 3.14 -9.31 12.31
CA ILE A 108 2.54 -10.41 11.54
C ILE A 108 3.60 -11.07 10.63
N PRO A 109 3.90 -12.36 10.84
CA PRO A 109 4.96 -13.03 10.07
C PRO A 109 4.61 -13.23 8.60
N SER A 110 3.33 -13.39 8.25
CA SER A 110 2.86 -13.57 6.88
C SER A 110 2.82 -12.26 6.06
N PHE A 111 3.07 -11.10 6.68
CA PHE A 111 3.13 -9.81 6.02
C PHE A 111 4.55 -9.44 5.60
N ASN A 112 4.69 -8.83 4.42
CA ASN A 112 5.91 -8.18 3.98
C ASN A 112 5.58 -6.79 3.43
N LEU A 113 6.39 -5.82 3.83
CA LEU A 113 6.30 -4.44 3.38
C LEU A 113 7.59 -4.11 2.62
N PRO A 114 7.60 -4.13 1.29
CA PRO A 114 8.80 -3.84 0.53
C PRO A 114 9.29 -2.41 0.80
N GLY A 115 10.61 -2.23 0.84
CA GLY A 115 11.25 -0.95 1.01
C GLY A 115 10.88 0.04 -0.09
N ILE A 116 10.98 1.33 0.20
CA ILE A 116 10.53 2.37 -0.70
C ILE A 116 11.72 3.03 -1.36
N ASN A 117 12.10 2.53 -2.50
CA ASN A 117 13.17 3.16 -3.24
C ASN A 117 12.76 3.52 -4.67
N GLY A 118 11.48 3.26 -5.03
CA GLY A 118 10.93 3.56 -6.34
C GLY A 118 10.38 4.98 -6.45
N GLY A 119 10.23 5.46 -7.68
CA GLY A 119 9.52 6.69 -8.02
C GLY A 119 8.00 6.48 -8.13
N GLY A 120 7.33 7.39 -8.83
CA GLY A 120 5.89 7.35 -9.05
C GLY A 120 5.09 7.64 -7.79
N THR A 121 4.01 6.88 -7.57
CA THR A 121 3.18 6.92 -6.36
C THR A 121 3.57 5.83 -5.35
N SER A 122 4.47 4.95 -5.73
CA SER A 122 4.81 3.74 -4.96
C SER A 122 5.44 4.01 -3.59
N TRP A 123 5.98 5.18 -3.38
CA TRP A 123 6.60 5.56 -2.11
C TRP A 123 5.58 6.03 -1.05
N THR A 124 4.40 6.47 -1.45
CA THR A 124 3.28 6.78 -0.56
C THR A 124 2.42 5.54 -0.34
N VAL A 125 2.02 4.88 -1.43
CA VAL A 125 1.18 3.68 -1.40
C VAL A 125 2.06 2.43 -1.36
N ARG A 126 2.68 2.19 -0.22
CA ARG A 126 3.44 0.96 0.01
C ARG A 126 2.47 -0.21 0.14
N ALA A 127 2.40 -1.04 -0.89
CA ALA A 127 1.56 -2.22 -0.86
C ALA A 127 2.13 -3.26 0.12
N ILE A 128 1.50 -3.41 1.29
CA ILE A 128 1.79 -4.55 2.14
C ILE A 128 1.33 -5.83 1.43
N THR A 129 2.18 -6.85 1.40
CA THR A 129 1.82 -8.16 0.84
C THR A 129 1.47 -9.13 1.97
N MET A 130 0.49 -9.99 1.76
CA MET A 130 0.08 -11.04 2.70
C MET A 130 0.28 -12.42 2.07
N ARG A 131 1.05 -13.30 2.73
CA ARG A 131 1.37 -14.65 2.22
C ARG A 131 2.01 -14.64 0.82
N GLY A 132 2.76 -13.59 0.49
CA GLY A 132 3.37 -13.38 -0.83
C GLY A 132 2.40 -12.97 -1.93
N LEU A 133 1.15 -12.63 -1.58
CA LEU A 133 0.13 -12.09 -2.48
C LEU A 133 0.05 -10.58 -2.36
N ASN A 134 -0.42 -9.90 -3.40
CA ASN A 134 -0.53 -8.44 -3.43
C ASN A 134 -1.52 -7.93 -2.38
N GLY A 135 -1.32 -6.71 -1.89
CA GLY A 135 -2.17 -6.11 -0.87
C GLY A 135 -3.64 -5.91 -1.26
N ASP A 136 -3.93 -5.83 -2.55
CA ASP A 136 -5.28 -5.76 -3.11
C ASP A 136 -5.96 -7.14 -3.27
N GLN A 137 -5.28 -8.23 -2.88
CA GLN A 137 -5.82 -9.59 -2.74
C GLN A 137 -6.13 -9.94 -1.27
N ALA A 138 -6.01 -8.97 -0.35
CA ALA A 138 -6.45 -9.04 1.03
C ALA A 138 -7.53 -7.98 1.30
N LEU A 139 -8.60 -8.36 2.00
CA LEU A 139 -9.68 -7.45 2.35
C LEU A 139 -9.40 -6.75 3.68
N PHE A 140 -9.57 -5.45 3.72
CA PHE A 140 -9.47 -4.64 4.94
C PHE A 140 -10.83 -4.12 5.36
N LEU A 141 -11.12 -4.23 6.65
CA LEU A 141 -12.36 -3.78 7.28
C LEU A 141 -12.07 -2.84 8.45
N VAL A 142 -13.00 -1.93 8.73
CA VAL A 142 -13.05 -1.13 9.97
C VAL A 142 -14.40 -1.42 10.64
N ASN A 143 -14.38 -1.95 11.86
CA ASN A 143 -15.58 -2.42 12.57
C ASN A 143 -16.47 -3.34 11.70
N GLY A 144 -15.84 -4.22 10.89
CA GLY A 144 -16.54 -5.15 10.00
C GLY A 144 -17.10 -4.54 8.71
N LYS A 145 -16.96 -3.24 8.48
CA LYS A 145 -17.35 -2.56 7.23
C LYS A 145 -16.14 -2.37 6.31
N ARG A 146 -16.33 -2.61 5.00
CA ARG A 146 -15.24 -2.55 4.00
C ARG A 146 -14.56 -1.19 4.01
N ARG A 147 -13.22 -1.19 4.11
CA ARG A 147 -12.37 -0.03 3.85
C ARG A 147 -12.10 0.08 2.34
N HIS A 148 -12.22 1.27 1.79
CA HIS A 148 -11.96 1.52 0.36
C HIS A 148 -10.46 1.44 0.03
N GLY A 149 -10.16 1.19 -1.25
CA GLY A 149 -8.81 1.28 -1.79
C GLY A 149 -8.35 2.73 -2.01
N THR A 150 -7.06 2.91 -2.24
CA THR A 150 -6.49 4.22 -2.56
C THR A 150 -6.83 4.66 -3.99
N ALA A 151 -6.87 5.97 -4.24
CA ALA A 151 -6.90 6.56 -5.58
C ALA A 151 -5.57 6.43 -6.33
N LEU A 152 -4.48 6.11 -5.63
CA LEU A 152 -3.14 6.01 -6.19
C LEU A 152 -2.85 4.57 -6.63
N ILE A 153 -2.59 4.36 -7.92
CA ILE A 153 -2.12 3.07 -8.42
C ILE A 153 -0.61 2.93 -8.23
N ASN A 154 -0.15 1.77 -7.78
CA ASN A 154 1.27 1.44 -7.70
C ASN A 154 1.84 1.18 -9.11
N ASN A 155 2.34 2.20 -9.78
CA ASN A 155 2.73 2.12 -11.19
C ASN A 155 4.23 1.91 -11.44
N LEU A 156 5.10 2.10 -10.45
CA LEU A 156 6.56 2.00 -10.63
C LEU A 156 7.27 1.01 -9.72
N ALA A 157 6.76 0.72 -8.51
CA ALA A 157 7.34 -0.35 -7.71
C ALA A 157 7.11 -1.70 -8.43
N ARG A 158 8.12 -2.55 -8.46
CA ARG A 158 8.05 -3.83 -9.12
C ARG A 158 7.17 -4.80 -8.33
N VAL A 159 7.39 -4.93 -7.02
CA VAL A 159 6.53 -5.73 -6.13
C VAL A 159 5.21 -5.00 -5.90
N GLY A 160 4.10 -5.69 -6.12
CA GLY A 160 2.75 -5.13 -6.00
C GLY A 160 2.35 -4.14 -7.11
N ARG A 161 3.09 -4.10 -8.22
CA ARG A 161 2.82 -3.21 -9.34
C ARG A 161 1.42 -3.46 -9.92
N GLY A 162 0.72 -2.37 -10.23
CA GLY A 162 -0.66 -2.38 -10.72
C GLY A 162 -1.71 -2.48 -9.62
N GLY A 163 -1.34 -2.69 -8.36
CA GLY A 163 -2.27 -2.71 -7.24
C GLY A 163 -2.72 -1.31 -6.80
N ALA A 164 -3.95 -1.23 -6.31
CA ALA A 164 -4.52 -0.08 -5.60
C ALA A 164 -5.03 -0.54 -4.23
N PRO A 165 -4.13 -0.90 -3.29
CA PRO A 165 -4.51 -1.46 -1.99
C PRO A 165 -5.12 -0.41 -1.08
N VAL A 166 -5.61 -0.85 0.09
CA VAL A 166 -6.00 0.07 1.18
C VAL A 166 -4.77 0.78 1.73
N ASP A 167 -4.84 2.09 1.91
CA ASP A 167 -3.79 2.84 2.61
C ASP A 167 -4.06 2.86 4.12
N LEU A 168 -3.28 2.05 4.84
CA LEU A 168 -3.44 1.85 6.29
C LEU A 168 -2.89 3.01 7.11
N ASP A 169 -1.95 3.81 6.58
CA ASP A 169 -1.37 4.94 7.32
C ASP A 169 -2.34 6.12 7.44
N LEU A 170 -3.46 6.09 6.68
CA LEU A 170 -4.55 7.05 6.78
C LEU A 170 -5.61 6.66 7.84
N ILE A 171 -5.38 5.61 8.62
CA ILE A 171 -6.23 5.18 9.74
C ILE A 171 -5.52 5.53 11.06
N PRO A 172 -6.12 6.37 11.93
CA PRO A 172 -5.50 6.74 13.20
C PRO A 172 -5.22 5.52 14.10
N THR A 173 -3.95 5.27 14.42
CA THR A 173 -3.55 4.15 15.29
C THR A 173 -4.09 4.29 16.71
N SER A 174 -4.26 5.52 17.21
CA SER A 174 -4.82 5.78 18.55
C SER A 174 -6.30 5.39 18.69
N ALA A 175 -7.01 5.26 17.56
CA ALA A 175 -8.40 4.80 17.54
C ALA A 175 -8.55 3.28 17.66
N ILE A 176 -7.46 2.51 17.50
CA ILE A 176 -7.52 1.06 17.36
C ILE A 176 -7.53 0.40 18.73
N GLU A 177 -8.53 -0.45 18.96
CA GLU A 177 -8.61 -1.35 20.11
C GLU A 177 -7.78 -2.62 19.87
N ARG A 178 -8.03 -3.26 18.74
CA ARG A 178 -7.31 -4.44 18.27
C ARG A 178 -7.44 -4.62 16.76
N ILE A 179 -6.58 -5.45 16.22
CA ILE A 179 -6.65 -5.88 14.83
C ILE A 179 -6.80 -7.39 14.78
N GLU A 180 -7.79 -7.87 14.04
CA GLU A 180 -8.04 -9.29 13.81
C GLU A 180 -7.62 -9.63 12.37
N VAL A 181 -6.73 -10.61 12.21
CA VAL A 181 -6.20 -11.04 10.91
C VAL A 181 -6.62 -12.47 10.63
N LEU A 182 -7.66 -12.64 9.83
CA LEU A 182 -8.09 -13.93 9.34
C LEU A 182 -7.19 -14.36 8.18
N ARG A 183 -6.39 -15.39 8.40
CA ARG A 183 -5.45 -15.94 7.42
C ARG A 183 -6.08 -17.11 6.64
N ASP A 184 -7.23 -16.85 6.00
CA ASP A 184 -7.96 -17.85 5.20
C ASP A 184 -8.78 -17.18 4.10
N GLY A 185 -9.04 -17.88 3.01
CA GLY A 185 -9.95 -17.37 1.97
C GLY A 185 -11.36 -17.18 2.54
N ALA A 186 -11.94 -16.00 2.35
CA ALA A 186 -13.18 -15.61 2.99
C ALA A 186 -14.15 -14.88 2.06
N SER A 187 -13.99 -15.01 0.74
CA SER A 187 -14.86 -14.33 -0.23
C SER A 187 -16.33 -14.72 -0.11
N ALA A 188 -16.64 -15.96 0.33
CA ALA A 188 -18.02 -16.39 0.56
C ALA A 188 -18.70 -15.63 1.73
N GLN A 189 -17.93 -15.08 2.68
CA GLN A 189 -18.43 -14.34 3.84
C GLN A 189 -18.37 -12.81 3.65
N TYR A 190 -17.30 -12.31 2.99
CA TYR A 190 -16.98 -10.88 2.93
C TYR A 190 -16.95 -10.31 1.51
N GLY A 191 -17.07 -11.15 0.47
CA GLY A 191 -17.06 -10.73 -0.94
C GLY A 191 -15.66 -10.65 -1.56
N SER A 192 -15.54 -9.91 -2.66
CA SER A 192 -14.31 -9.79 -3.44
C SER A 192 -13.11 -9.36 -2.58
N ASP A 193 -11.91 -9.67 -3.05
CA ASP A 193 -10.59 -9.29 -2.50
C ASP A 193 -10.13 -10.14 -1.30
N ALA A 194 -11.03 -10.88 -0.63
CA ALA A 194 -10.70 -11.76 0.50
C ALA A 194 -10.07 -13.10 0.05
N ILE A 195 -9.04 -13.04 -0.83
CA ILE A 195 -8.30 -14.22 -1.34
C ILE A 195 -7.21 -14.65 -0.35
N ALA A 196 -6.32 -13.72 0.02
CA ALA A 196 -5.21 -13.98 0.95
C ALA A 196 -5.68 -14.04 2.41
N GLY A 197 -6.74 -13.31 2.73
CA GLY A 197 -7.33 -13.19 4.06
C GLY A 197 -8.11 -11.89 4.26
N VAL A 198 -8.48 -11.64 5.51
CA VAL A 198 -9.21 -10.44 5.94
C VAL A 198 -8.49 -9.81 7.13
N VAL A 199 -8.30 -8.50 7.10
CA VAL A 199 -7.78 -7.70 8.21
C VAL A 199 -8.90 -6.80 8.70
N ASN A 200 -9.39 -7.03 9.93
CA ASN A 200 -10.46 -6.26 10.52
C ASN A 200 -9.91 -5.39 11.65
N ILE A 201 -9.99 -4.08 11.48
CA ILE A 201 -9.56 -3.08 12.45
C ILE A 201 -10.75 -2.76 13.34
N ILE A 202 -10.66 -3.13 14.61
CA ILE A 202 -11.69 -2.86 15.60
C ILE A 202 -11.31 -1.58 16.33
N LEU A 203 -12.21 -0.61 16.30
CA LEU A 203 -12.02 0.69 16.94
C LEU A 203 -12.40 0.64 18.43
N LYS A 204 -11.72 1.47 19.22
CA LYS A 204 -12.01 1.65 20.66
C LYS A 204 -13.47 2.00 20.91
N GLN A 205 -13.98 1.48 22.00
CA GLN A 205 -15.32 1.69 22.52
C GLN A 205 -15.23 2.22 23.96
N GLY A 206 -16.34 2.70 24.50
CA GLY A 206 -16.43 3.20 25.87
C GLY A 206 -16.58 4.72 25.97
N ALA A 207 -17.16 5.15 27.09
CA ALA A 207 -17.60 6.53 27.33
C ALA A 207 -16.61 7.35 28.19
N GLU A 208 -15.54 6.73 28.67
CA GLU A 208 -14.65 7.35 29.67
C GLU A 208 -13.18 7.15 29.32
N GLY A 209 -12.38 8.08 29.82
CA GLY A 209 -10.93 8.02 29.72
C GLY A 209 -10.39 8.46 28.35
N GLY A 210 -9.09 8.67 28.32
CA GLY A 210 -8.38 9.04 27.13
C GLY A 210 -6.87 8.95 27.31
N SER A 211 -6.15 9.18 26.23
CA SER A 211 -4.70 9.29 26.30
C SER A 211 -4.18 10.26 25.24
N PHE A 212 -3.13 10.98 25.62
CA PHE A 212 -2.27 11.74 24.73
C PHE A 212 -0.91 11.08 24.70
N SER A 213 -0.31 10.90 23.52
CA SER A 213 1.06 10.42 23.39
C SER A 213 1.83 11.27 22.40
N TYR A 214 3.08 11.56 22.72
CA TYR A 214 4.03 12.21 21.83
C TYR A 214 5.26 11.32 21.67
N THR A 215 5.69 11.09 20.42
CA THR A 215 6.90 10.32 20.07
C THR A 215 7.79 11.18 19.19
N GLY A 216 9.07 11.30 19.57
CA GLY A 216 10.11 11.92 18.76
C GLY A 216 11.28 10.95 18.56
N GLY A 217 11.83 10.88 17.36
CA GLY A 217 12.94 9.99 17.05
C GLY A 217 13.69 10.36 15.79
N GLN A 218 14.81 9.68 15.55
CA GLN A 218 15.76 9.98 14.46
C GLN A 218 16.55 8.73 14.08
N ASN A 219 16.97 8.62 12.82
CA ASN A 219 17.93 7.59 12.42
C ASN A 219 19.31 7.80 13.05
N TYR A 220 20.09 6.75 13.21
CA TYR A 220 21.44 6.82 13.78
C TYR A 220 22.39 7.73 13.02
N LEU A 221 22.13 7.96 11.73
CA LEU A 221 22.91 8.90 10.92
C LEU A 221 22.51 10.38 11.09
N GLY A 222 21.54 10.68 11.97
CA GLY A 222 21.13 12.06 12.25
C GLY A 222 20.23 12.65 11.15
N ASP A 223 19.47 11.82 10.45
CA ASP A 223 18.48 12.22 9.45
C ASP A 223 17.15 11.50 9.69
N GLY A 224 16.11 11.85 8.92
CA GLY A 224 14.80 11.20 8.99
C GLY A 224 14.10 11.43 10.33
N ASP A 225 14.17 12.64 10.85
CA ASP A 225 13.47 13.05 12.07
C ASP A 225 12.00 12.69 11.97
N THR A 226 11.49 12.05 13.01
CA THR A 226 10.08 11.68 13.11
C THR A 226 9.47 12.32 14.35
N ARG A 227 8.34 12.96 14.19
CA ARG A 227 7.52 13.52 15.26
C ARG A 227 6.10 13.03 15.10
N SER A 228 5.51 12.53 16.16
CA SER A 228 4.13 12.05 16.14
C SER A 228 3.41 12.41 17.44
N ALA A 229 2.21 12.94 17.31
CA ALA A 229 1.31 13.20 18.43
C ALA A 229 0.00 12.43 18.20
N THR A 230 -0.47 11.73 19.21
CA THR A 230 -1.74 11.00 19.15
C THR A 230 -2.61 11.36 20.34
N LEU A 231 -3.90 11.47 20.10
CA LEU A 231 -4.91 11.71 21.14
C LEU A 231 -6.08 10.75 20.92
N ASN A 232 -6.59 10.18 21.98
CA ASN A 232 -7.92 9.56 21.97
C ASN A 232 -8.69 9.94 23.23
N TYR A 233 -10.01 10.05 23.11
CA TYR A 233 -10.89 10.41 24.23
C TYR A 233 -12.29 9.86 24.06
N GLY A 234 -12.83 9.24 25.12
CA GLY A 234 -14.19 8.73 25.21
C GLY A 234 -15.12 9.74 25.88
N LEU A 235 -16.33 9.88 25.34
CA LEU A 235 -17.39 10.73 25.85
C LEU A 235 -18.70 9.93 25.94
N PRO A 236 -19.49 10.09 26.99
CA PRO A 236 -20.82 9.48 27.07
C PRO A 236 -21.78 10.14 26.06
N LEU A 237 -22.65 9.32 25.48
CA LEU A 237 -23.69 9.75 24.54
C LEU A 237 -25.06 9.22 24.99
N GLY A 238 -25.94 10.13 25.42
CA GLY A 238 -27.25 9.77 25.95
C GLY A 238 -27.17 9.12 27.33
N GLU A 239 -28.33 8.71 27.85
CA GLU A 239 -28.47 8.20 29.23
C GLU A 239 -28.45 6.66 29.34
N GLN A 240 -28.42 5.96 28.20
CA GLN A 240 -28.55 4.51 28.12
C GLN A 240 -27.19 3.82 27.84
N GLY A 241 -26.07 4.45 28.20
CA GLY A 241 -24.75 3.86 28.05
C GLY A 241 -24.15 3.97 26.63
N GLY A 242 -24.63 4.94 25.82
CA GLY A 242 -24.00 5.26 24.55
C GLY A 242 -22.65 5.98 24.73
N PHE A 243 -21.83 5.98 23.68
CA PHE A 243 -20.50 6.58 23.69
C PHE A 243 -20.14 7.25 22.37
N VAL A 244 -19.18 8.15 22.43
CA VAL A 244 -18.39 8.65 21.29
C VAL A 244 -16.91 8.56 21.66
N GLN A 245 -16.16 7.79 20.91
CA GLN A 245 -14.70 7.77 20.95
C GLN A 245 -14.16 8.67 19.83
N LEU A 246 -13.29 9.61 20.19
CA LEU A 246 -12.59 10.49 19.25
C LEU A 246 -11.12 10.15 19.24
N ALA A 247 -10.48 10.17 18.05
CA ALA A 247 -9.05 10.00 17.93
C ALA A 247 -8.47 10.98 16.93
N LEU A 248 -7.26 11.47 17.23
CA LEU A 248 -6.48 12.36 16.38
C LEU A 248 -5.03 11.88 16.37
N ASN A 249 -4.46 11.74 15.18
CA ASN A 249 -3.06 11.43 14.97
C ASN A 249 -2.44 12.48 14.06
N TRP A 250 -1.33 13.04 14.50
CA TRP A 250 -0.44 13.82 13.66
C TRP A 250 0.92 13.10 13.57
N LYS A 251 1.48 13.02 12.37
CA LYS A 251 2.77 12.42 12.08
C LYS A 251 3.52 13.28 11.08
N ASN A 252 4.75 13.63 11.40
CA ASN A 252 5.67 14.28 10.50
C ASN A 252 6.96 13.46 10.42
N ASN A 253 7.35 13.08 9.21
CA ASN A 253 8.62 12.40 8.93
C ASN A 253 9.43 13.27 7.97
N GLU A 254 10.67 13.57 8.29
CA GLU A 254 11.60 14.18 7.37
C GLU A 254 12.20 13.12 6.43
N ALA A 255 12.67 13.57 5.26
CA ALA A 255 13.31 12.67 4.31
C ALA A 255 14.64 12.12 4.86
N ALA A 256 14.95 10.88 4.52
CA ALA A 256 16.26 10.29 4.76
C ALA A 256 16.88 9.80 3.45
N SER A 257 18.20 9.94 3.30
CA SER A 257 18.90 9.52 2.09
C SER A 257 20.02 8.53 2.40
N ARG A 258 20.10 7.50 1.59
CA ARG A 258 21.20 6.49 1.61
C ARG A 258 21.91 6.45 0.25
N SER A 259 21.97 7.60 -0.41
CA SER A 259 22.77 7.76 -1.63
C SER A 259 24.26 7.79 -1.32
N VAL A 260 25.06 7.47 -2.33
CA VAL A 260 26.52 7.67 -2.31
C VAL A 260 26.87 8.88 -3.19
N PRO A 261 28.03 9.55 -2.94
CA PRO A 261 28.42 10.71 -3.73
C PRO A 261 28.60 10.35 -5.21
N SER A 262 28.25 11.29 -6.09
CA SER A 262 28.50 11.16 -7.51
C SER A 262 30.00 10.96 -7.78
N ARG A 263 30.32 9.96 -8.62
CA ARG A 263 31.69 9.66 -9.08
C ARG A 263 31.96 10.18 -10.50
N ALA A 264 31.05 11.00 -11.05
CA ALA A 264 31.26 11.64 -12.33
C ALA A 264 32.58 12.40 -12.33
N GLN A 265 33.37 12.27 -13.38
CA GLN A 265 34.67 12.96 -13.50
C GLN A 265 34.45 14.48 -13.44
N TYR A 266 33.43 14.99 -14.12
CA TYR A 266 33.04 16.38 -14.13
C TYR A 266 31.55 16.49 -13.87
N LEU A 267 31.13 17.38 -12.99
CA LEU A 267 29.72 17.75 -12.77
C LEU A 267 29.27 18.91 -13.67
N TYR A 268 30.24 19.78 -14.02
CA TYR A 268 30.03 20.93 -14.89
C TYR A 268 30.76 20.75 -16.23
N GLN A 269 30.40 21.52 -17.25
CA GLN A 269 31.02 21.46 -18.55
C GLN A 269 32.46 21.94 -18.50
N PRO A 270 33.48 21.06 -18.71
CA PRO A 270 34.88 21.54 -18.73
C PRO A 270 35.18 22.29 -20.04
N THR A 271 36.13 23.17 -20.00
CA THR A 271 36.68 23.84 -21.19
C THR A 271 37.63 22.89 -21.91
N VAL A 272 37.49 22.75 -23.22
CA VAL A 272 38.36 21.95 -24.07
C VAL A 272 39.10 22.84 -25.05
N THR A 273 40.40 22.82 -25.01
CA THR A 273 41.26 23.53 -25.94
C THR A 273 42.13 22.54 -26.73
N THR A 274 42.19 22.68 -28.05
CA THR A 274 43.06 21.87 -28.90
C THR A 274 44.04 22.76 -29.64
N GLY A 275 45.32 22.53 -29.41
CA GLY A 275 46.38 23.26 -30.05
C GLY A 275 47.61 22.37 -30.24
N GLY A 276 48.27 22.48 -31.44
CA GLY A 276 49.44 21.67 -31.74
C GLY A 276 49.25 20.14 -31.70
N GLY A 277 48.04 19.66 -31.90
CA GLY A 277 47.72 18.23 -31.82
C GLY A 277 47.50 17.72 -30.39
N VAL A 278 47.53 18.59 -29.39
CA VAL A 278 47.27 18.27 -27.98
C VAL A 278 45.92 18.80 -27.57
N THR A 279 45.07 17.96 -27.02
CA THR A 279 43.78 18.35 -26.41
C THR A 279 43.96 18.50 -24.90
N THR A 280 43.74 19.70 -24.39
CA THR A 280 43.74 19.99 -22.95
C THR A 280 42.29 20.16 -22.47
N VAL A 281 41.94 19.45 -21.39
CA VAL A 281 40.63 19.51 -20.73
C VAL A 281 40.84 20.24 -19.39
N THR A 282 40.23 21.42 -19.24
CA THR A 282 40.31 22.22 -18.01
C THR A 282 38.94 22.10 -17.28
N PRO A 283 38.90 21.53 -16.04
CA PRO A 283 37.68 21.47 -15.26
C PRO A 283 37.10 22.85 -15.00
N ASP A 284 35.74 22.91 -14.88
CA ASP A 284 35.06 24.09 -14.34
C ASP A 284 35.44 24.27 -12.85
N PRO A 285 35.79 25.48 -12.41
CA PRO A 285 36.17 25.73 -10.99
C PRO A 285 35.12 25.25 -9.97
N ARG A 286 33.83 25.22 -10.33
CA ARG A 286 32.72 24.73 -9.49
C ARG A 286 32.85 23.25 -9.16
N ASP A 287 33.51 22.43 -9.99
CA ASP A 287 33.70 20.99 -9.72
C ASP A 287 34.46 20.74 -8.42
N ALA A 288 35.36 21.66 -8.04
CA ALA A 288 36.17 21.53 -6.83
C ALA A 288 35.38 21.73 -5.53
N THR A 289 34.26 22.46 -5.59
CA THR A 289 33.45 22.80 -4.42
C THR A 289 32.03 22.19 -4.48
N ALA A 290 31.71 21.46 -5.54
CA ALA A 290 30.40 20.85 -5.73
C ALA A 290 30.12 19.81 -4.66
N ASP A 291 28.92 19.88 -4.06
CA ASP A 291 28.45 18.85 -3.16
C ASP A 291 27.97 17.63 -3.99
N ARG A 292 28.83 16.62 -4.07
CA ARG A 292 28.58 15.41 -4.83
C ARG A 292 27.50 14.51 -4.25
N TYR A 293 27.06 14.73 -3.00
CA TYR A 293 25.92 14.05 -2.40
C TYR A 293 24.58 14.65 -2.82
N SER A 294 24.51 15.92 -3.18
CA SER A 294 23.29 16.62 -3.56
C SER A 294 22.57 15.96 -4.75
N TRP A 295 23.33 15.32 -5.63
CA TRP A 295 22.81 14.65 -6.84
C TRP A 295 22.20 13.27 -6.59
N GLY A 296 22.14 12.80 -5.36
CA GLY A 296 21.62 11.48 -5.00
C GLY A 296 20.53 11.50 -3.94
N HIS A 297 20.07 12.66 -3.48
CA HIS A 297 19.16 12.80 -2.35
C HIS A 297 17.79 12.08 -2.44
N GLY A 298 17.43 11.52 -3.59
CA GLY A 298 16.16 10.79 -3.77
C GLY A 298 16.16 9.35 -3.28
N TYR A 299 17.29 8.80 -2.82
CA TYR A 299 17.39 7.39 -2.51
C TYR A 299 17.13 7.10 -1.02
N GLY A 300 15.86 6.90 -0.69
CA GLY A 300 15.37 6.66 0.65
C GLY A 300 13.90 7.08 0.80
N PRO A 301 13.35 7.04 2.01
CA PRO A 301 12.02 7.57 2.30
C PRO A 301 11.95 9.08 2.02
N GLY A 302 10.79 9.51 1.50
CA GLY A 302 10.48 10.92 1.32
C GLY A 302 10.01 11.58 2.62
N GLU A 303 9.78 12.88 2.54
CA GLU A 303 9.10 13.67 3.58
C GLU A 303 7.61 13.35 3.56
N GLU A 304 7.00 13.23 4.73
CA GLU A 304 5.57 12.94 4.86
C GLU A 304 5.01 13.66 6.09
N ASP A 305 3.88 14.35 5.91
CA ASP A 305 3.06 14.93 6.96
C ASP A 305 1.64 14.40 6.86
N ILE A 306 1.14 13.78 7.94
CA ILE A 306 -0.20 13.20 8.00
C ILE A 306 -0.93 13.77 9.21
N LEU A 307 -2.15 14.26 8.98
CA LEU A 307 -3.13 14.55 10.02
C LEU A 307 -4.34 13.65 9.80
N ALA A 308 -4.62 12.76 10.74
CA ALA A 308 -5.71 11.81 10.67
C ALA A 308 -6.61 11.90 11.90
N ALA A 309 -7.91 12.00 11.67
CA ALA A 309 -8.94 12.03 12.71
C ALA A 309 -9.90 10.87 12.52
N SER A 310 -10.47 10.36 13.59
CA SER A 310 -11.57 9.40 13.54
C SER A 310 -12.52 9.55 14.70
N TYR A 311 -13.72 9.03 14.49
CA TYR A 311 -14.70 8.85 15.54
C TYR A 311 -15.34 7.46 15.45
N ASN A 312 -15.77 6.94 16.61
CA ASN A 312 -16.56 5.73 16.74
C ASN A 312 -17.65 5.99 17.78
N ALA A 313 -18.93 5.90 17.39
CA ALA A 313 -20.06 6.28 18.24
C ALA A 313 -21.14 5.21 18.21
N GLU A 314 -21.73 4.94 19.37
CA GLU A 314 -22.93 4.12 19.52
C GLU A 314 -23.92 4.81 20.44
N LEU A 315 -25.19 4.76 20.06
CA LEU A 315 -26.30 5.30 20.82
C LEU A 315 -27.39 4.24 20.96
N PRO A 316 -27.53 3.58 22.10
CA PRO A 316 -28.71 2.78 22.38
C PRO A 316 -29.96 3.68 22.36
N TRP A 317 -30.97 3.27 21.60
CA TRP A 317 -32.22 4.00 21.45
C TRP A 317 -33.40 3.03 21.42
N ARG A 318 -34.10 2.88 22.55
CA ARG A 318 -35.14 1.84 22.75
C ARG A 318 -34.53 0.45 22.53
N ASP A 319 -35.13 -0.33 21.61
CA ASP A 319 -34.69 -1.70 21.26
C ASP A 319 -33.64 -1.73 20.14
N LEU A 320 -33.10 -0.56 19.76
CA LEU A 320 -32.14 -0.40 18.69
C LEU A 320 -30.81 0.16 19.23
N THR A 321 -29.73 -0.12 18.52
CA THR A 321 -28.48 0.62 18.67
C THR A 321 -28.21 1.34 17.37
N LEU A 322 -28.20 2.66 17.41
CA LEU A 322 -27.68 3.48 16.31
C LEU A 322 -26.17 3.56 16.44
N TYR A 323 -25.45 3.48 15.34
CA TYR A 323 -24.00 3.62 15.38
C TYR A 323 -23.47 4.40 14.19
N SER A 324 -22.32 5.03 14.39
CA SER A 324 -21.59 5.72 13.32
C SER A 324 -20.10 5.63 13.56
N THR A 325 -19.35 5.41 12.48
CA THR A 325 -17.88 5.45 12.50
C THR A 325 -17.37 6.29 11.35
N GLY A 326 -16.27 7.02 11.54
CA GLY A 326 -15.66 7.78 10.46
C GLY A 326 -14.18 8.00 10.64
N THR A 327 -13.50 8.17 9.49
CA THR A 327 -12.10 8.59 9.37
C THR A 327 -12.01 9.76 8.42
N LEU A 328 -11.15 10.73 8.72
CA LEU A 328 -10.78 11.84 7.85
C LEU A 328 -9.28 12.07 7.98
N SER A 329 -8.57 12.00 6.86
CA SER A 329 -7.12 12.12 6.86
C SER A 329 -6.64 12.99 5.74
N HIS A 330 -5.66 13.84 6.03
CA HIS A 330 -4.91 14.64 5.08
C HIS A 330 -3.45 14.21 5.10
N ARG A 331 -2.87 13.93 3.93
CA ARG A 331 -1.46 13.66 3.74
C ARG A 331 -0.84 14.64 2.76
N SER A 332 0.30 15.21 3.13
CA SER A 332 1.22 15.90 2.23
C SER A 332 2.53 15.14 2.23
N SER A 333 2.97 14.70 1.07
CA SER A 333 4.24 14.01 0.96
C SER A 333 5.07 14.55 -0.20
N LYS A 334 6.40 14.53 -0.02
CA LYS A 334 7.37 15.10 -0.96
C LYS A 334 8.59 14.20 -1.08
N LYS A 335 9.03 13.95 -2.32
CA LYS A 335 10.20 13.13 -2.58
C LYS A 335 10.97 13.64 -3.80
N ASN A 336 12.30 13.55 -3.74
CA ASN A 336 13.14 13.67 -4.92
C ASN A 336 12.92 12.44 -5.82
N THR A 337 12.55 12.68 -7.08
CA THR A 337 12.25 11.65 -8.07
C THR A 337 13.25 11.60 -9.22
N GLY A 338 14.22 12.49 -9.24
CA GLY A 338 15.29 12.51 -10.21
C GLY A 338 16.24 13.66 -9.97
N SER A 339 17.52 13.42 -10.16
CA SER A 339 18.57 14.44 -10.09
C SER A 339 19.10 14.70 -11.49
N PHE A 340 19.11 15.95 -11.88
CA PHE A 340 19.52 16.42 -13.21
C PHE A 340 20.76 17.31 -13.05
N LEU A 341 21.90 16.81 -13.55
CA LEU A 341 23.15 17.52 -13.58
C LEU A 341 23.05 18.78 -14.46
N PRO A 342 23.94 19.77 -14.32
CA PRO A 342 24.10 20.84 -15.28
C PRO A 342 24.25 20.29 -16.70
N ASN A 343 23.87 21.09 -17.72
CA ASN A 343 24.02 20.66 -19.11
C ASN A 343 25.46 20.24 -19.43
N LEU A 344 25.62 19.01 -19.86
CA LEU A 344 26.93 18.36 -20.11
C LEU A 344 26.97 17.76 -21.50
N ALA A 345 27.72 18.36 -22.41
CA ALA A 345 27.98 17.78 -23.73
C ALA A 345 29.14 16.78 -23.70
N PRO A 346 29.22 15.85 -24.66
CA PRO A 346 30.38 14.98 -24.83
C PRO A 346 31.69 15.79 -24.89
N VAL A 347 32.73 15.29 -24.26
CA VAL A 347 34.07 15.90 -24.28
C VAL A 347 35.04 14.92 -24.89
N ALA A 348 35.79 15.40 -25.90
CA ALA A 348 36.83 14.59 -26.54
C ALA A 348 37.89 14.16 -25.48
N GLY A 349 38.24 12.87 -25.49
CA GLY A 349 39.21 12.30 -24.54
C GLY A 349 38.66 11.94 -23.15
N VAL A 350 37.40 12.22 -22.88
CA VAL A 350 36.68 11.79 -21.66
C VAL A 350 35.71 10.69 -22.06
N THR A 351 36.09 9.44 -21.86
CA THR A 351 35.36 8.29 -22.41
C THR A 351 34.53 7.50 -21.43
N ALA A 352 34.77 7.60 -20.15
CA ALA A 352 34.03 6.76 -19.15
C ALA A 352 33.36 7.62 -18.12
N GLY A 353 32.10 7.26 -17.81
CA GLY A 353 31.44 7.67 -16.60
C GLY A 353 30.89 9.09 -16.57
N ARG A 354 30.66 9.70 -17.71
CA ARG A 354 30.11 11.04 -17.79
C ARG A 354 28.67 11.04 -18.29
N PRO A 355 27.69 11.35 -17.43
CA PRO A 355 26.32 11.49 -17.86
C PRO A 355 26.19 12.71 -18.80
N GLN A 356 25.53 12.51 -19.94
CA GLN A 356 25.15 13.60 -20.82
C GLN A 356 23.79 14.13 -20.36
N ASN A 357 23.70 15.43 -20.12
CA ASN A 357 22.45 16.09 -19.78
C ASN A 357 22.26 17.37 -20.56
N ARG A 358 21.09 17.55 -21.15
CA ARG A 358 20.71 18.75 -21.92
C ARG A 358 19.36 19.33 -21.46
N ASN A 359 18.89 18.89 -20.30
CA ASN A 359 17.56 19.23 -19.80
C ASN A 359 17.57 20.22 -18.63
N SER A 360 18.72 20.66 -18.17
CA SER A 360 18.78 21.56 -17.01
C SER A 360 18.62 23.03 -17.35
N LEU A 361 18.83 23.43 -18.60
CA LEU A 361 18.81 24.82 -19.08
C LEU A 361 19.58 25.75 -18.13
N PRO A 362 20.81 26.16 -18.49
CA PRO A 362 21.65 26.97 -17.59
C PRO A 362 21.02 28.30 -17.18
N GLU A 363 20.07 28.83 -17.98
CA GLU A 363 19.31 30.04 -17.70
C GLU A 363 18.33 29.86 -16.53
N VAL A 364 17.87 28.62 -16.28
CA VAL A 364 16.91 28.29 -15.22
C VAL A 364 17.61 27.59 -14.05
N TYR A 365 18.44 26.58 -14.37
CA TYR A 365 19.18 25.77 -13.38
C TYR A 365 20.65 25.63 -13.76
N PRO A 366 21.48 26.67 -13.50
CA PRO A 366 22.89 26.68 -13.90
C PRO A 366 23.72 25.58 -13.23
N ASP A 367 23.28 25.15 -12.03
CA ASP A 367 23.93 24.11 -11.24
C ASP A 367 23.18 22.77 -11.29
N GLY A 368 22.23 22.61 -12.21
CA GLY A 368 21.33 21.46 -12.22
C GLY A 368 20.25 21.52 -11.12
N PHE A 369 19.48 20.45 -10.93
CA PHE A 369 18.37 20.44 -9.96
C PHE A 369 17.96 19.03 -9.56
N ASN A 370 17.28 18.95 -8.42
CA ASN A 370 16.60 17.78 -7.94
C ASN A 370 15.10 17.95 -8.14
N ALA A 371 14.53 17.20 -9.06
CA ALA A 371 13.11 17.24 -9.34
C ALA A 371 12.30 16.61 -8.18
N LEU A 372 11.36 17.36 -7.63
CA LEU A 372 10.51 16.94 -6.52
C LEU A 372 9.13 16.56 -7.03
N ARG A 373 8.60 15.44 -6.54
CA ARG A 373 7.19 15.11 -6.63
C ARG A 373 6.52 15.36 -5.30
N ARG A 374 5.37 16.04 -5.33
CA ARG A 374 4.47 16.19 -4.18
C ARG A 374 3.19 15.44 -4.45
N ILE A 375 2.62 14.87 -3.39
CA ILE A 375 1.30 14.25 -3.39
C ILE A 375 0.53 14.83 -2.21
N PHE A 376 -0.61 15.43 -2.50
CA PHE A 376 -1.60 15.85 -1.52
C PHE A 376 -2.77 14.89 -1.58
N GLU A 377 -3.16 14.35 -0.45
CA GLU A 377 -4.21 13.35 -0.38
C GLU A 377 -5.21 13.72 0.72
N LEU A 378 -6.48 13.63 0.38
CA LEU A 378 -7.60 13.76 1.32
C LEU A 378 -8.43 12.50 1.25
N ASP A 379 -8.38 11.73 2.33
CA ASP A 379 -9.08 10.46 2.51
C ASP A 379 -10.21 10.63 3.51
N PHE A 380 -11.38 10.11 3.17
CA PHE A 380 -12.56 10.19 4.00
C PHE A 380 -13.37 8.90 3.91
N GLN A 381 -13.84 8.39 5.06
CA GLN A 381 -14.85 7.34 5.12
C GLN A 381 -15.79 7.58 6.30
N THR A 382 -17.09 7.40 6.09
CA THR A 382 -18.09 7.38 7.16
C THR A 382 -19.07 6.24 6.96
N SER A 383 -19.44 5.60 8.05
CA SER A 383 -20.45 4.55 8.11
C SER A 383 -21.54 4.96 9.10
N LEU A 384 -22.78 4.80 8.70
CA LEU A 384 -23.97 4.98 9.54
C LEU A 384 -24.74 3.67 9.56
N GLY A 385 -25.26 3.28 10.72
CA GLY A 385 -26.05 2.07 10.83
C GLY A 385 -26.97 2.02 12.01
N ALA A 386 -27.87 1.04 11.95
CA ALA A 386 -28.76 0.67 13.03
C ALA A 386 -28.77 -0.85 13.15
N ARG A 387 -28.74 -1.36 14.37
CA ARG A 387 -28.84 -2.78 14.65
C ARG A 387 -29.81 -3.04 15.80
N GLY A 388 -30.36 -4.24 15.81
CA GLY A 388 -31.33 -4.63 16.83
C GLY A 388 -31.81 -6.06 16.68
N VAL A 389 -32.78 -6.46 17.48
CA VAL A 389 -33.38 -7.78 17.45
C VAL A 389 -34.85 -7.66 17.03
N ALA A 390 -35.25 -8.45 16.01
CA ALA A 390 -36.64 -8.52 15.59
C ALA A 390 -37.07 -9.97 15.42
N LYS A 391 -38.08 -10.42 16.21
CA LYS A 391 -38.61 -11.80 16.19
C LYS A 391 -37.52 -12.87 16.34
N GLY A 392 -36.50 -12.59 17.18
CA GLY A 392 -35.38 -13.51 17.44
C GLY A 392 -34.32 -13.54 16.35
N TRP A 393 -34.33 -12.58 15.40
CA TRP A 393 -33.30 -12.33 14.43
C TRP A 393 -32.51 -11.08 14.84
N ASP A 394 -31.21 -11.22 14.98
CA ASP A 394 -30.29 -10.08 15.07
C ASP A 394 -30.15 -9.51 13.64
N TRP A 395 -30.30 -8.21 13.48
CA TRP A 395 -30.16 -7.53 12.20
C TRP A 395 -29.28 -6.29 12.32
N ASP A 396 -28.56 -5.99 11.23
CA ASP A 396 -27.73 -4.80 11.05
C ASP A 396 -27.99 -4.20 9.67
N LEU A 397 -28.39 -2.95 9.61
CA LEU A 397 -28.52 -2.16 8.38
C LEU A 397 -27.53 -1.01 8.44
N SER A 398 -26.70 -0.90 7.42
CA SER A 398 -25.68 0.17 7.37
C SER A 398 -25.45 0.71 5.99
N THR A 399 -25.01 1.95 5.92
CA THR A 399 -24.49 2.57 4.71
C THR A 399 -23.13 3.21 4.99
N THR A 400 -22.19 3.03 4.06
CA THR A 400 -20.81 3.54 4.15
C THR A 400 -20.50 4.33 2.90
N PHE A 401 -20.11 5.59 3.07
CA PHE A 401 -19.55 6.40 1.98
C PHE A 401 -18.07 6.65 2.24
N ALA A 402 -17.29 6.55 1.18
CA ALA A 402 -15.84 6.75 1.24
C ALA A 402 -15.31 7.44 -0.03
N GLN A 403 -14.27 8.23 0.14
CA GLN A 403 -13.58 8.91 -0.94
C GLN A 403 -12.10 9.04 -0.60
N ASP A 404 -11.25 8.79 -1.60
CA ASP A 404 -9.86 9.19 -1.62
C ASP A 404 -9.61 10.12 -2.81
N HIS A 405 -9.00 11.28 -2.56
CA HIS A 405 -8.69 12.31 -3.53
C HIS A 405 -7.20 12.67 -3.43
N ALA A 406 -6.44 12.43 -4.49
CA ALA A 406 -5.02 12.63 -4.55
C ALA A 406 -4.63 13.57 -5.69
N GLN A 407 -3.98 14.68 -5.35
CA GLN A 407 -3.37 15.63 -6.27
C GLN A 407 -1.87 15.37 -6.36
N LEU A 408 -1.36 15.26 -7.59
CA LEU A 408 0.05 14.98 -7.88
C LEU A 408 0.67 16.22 -8.56
N ASP A 409 1.74 16.73 -7.95
CA ASP A 409 2.44 17.93 -8.46
C ASP A 409 3.93 17.66 -8.67
N GLY A 410 4.52 18.37 -9.63
CA GLY A 410 5.96 18.46 -9.87
C GLY A 410 6.50 19.83 -9.41
N GLN A 411 7.55 19.81 -8.61
CA GLN A 411 8.22 21.01 -8.12
C GLN A 411 9.72 20.95 -8.41
N ASN A 412 10.35 22.11 -8.48
CA ASN A 412 11.77 22.23 -8.77
C ASN A 412 12.17 21.38 -10.00
N THR A 413 11.39 21.53 -11.06
CA THR A 413 11.52 20.78 -12.32
C THR A 413 11.22 21.70 -13.48
N LEU A 414 11.37 21.24 -14.71
CA LEU A 414 11.05 22.01 -15.91
C LEU A 414 10.76 21.09 -17.10
N ASN A 415 10.03 21.61 -18.07
CA ASN A 415 9.96 21.05 -19.41
C ASN A 415 10.97 21.78 -20.31
N ALA A 416 12.14 21.19 -20.47
CA ALA A 416 13.26 21.85 -21.17
C ALA A 416 12.94 22.20 -22.63
N THR A 417 11.96 21.54 -23.25
CA THR A 417 11.54 21.88 -24.64
C THR A 417 10.79 23.21 -24.75
N LEU A 418 10.33 23.79 -23.65
CA LEU A 418 9.75 25.14 -23.58
C LEU A 418 10.81 26.24 -23.41
N GLY A 419 12.06 25.86 -23.21
CA GLY A 419 13.15 26.81 -22.97
C GLY A 419 13.02 27.52 -21.61
N PRO A 420 13.64 28.73 -21.48
CA PRO A 420 13.65 29.51 -20.23
C PRO A 420 12.26 29.93 -19.72
N ASP A 421 11.27 29.92 -20.58
CA ASP A 421 9.88 30.24 -20.23
C ASP A 421 9.13 29.05 -19.56
N SER A 422 9.79 27.93 -19.42
CA SER A 422 9.20 26.76 -18.74
C SER A 422 8.87 27.11 -17.28
N PRO A 423 7.62 26.79 -16.82
CA PRO A 423 7.34 26.78 -15.39
C PRO A 423 8.29 25.83 -14.64
N THR A 424 8.46 26.06 -13.33
CA THR A 424 9.22 25.18 -12.43
C THR A 424 8.34 24.44 -11.42
N TYR A 425 7.04 24.68 -11.48
CA TYR A 425 5.97 24.01 -10.75
C TYR A 425 4.86 23.63 -11.73
N PHE A 426 4.33 22.41 -11.59
CA PHE A 426 3.28 21.88 -12.47
C PHE A 426 2.29 21.08 -11.63
N HIS A 427 1.00 21.24 -11.92
CA HIS A 427 0.01 20.23 -11.60
C HIS A 427 0.14 19.07 -12.60
N LEU A 428 0.36 17.84 -12.12
CA LEU A 428 0.60 16.69 -13.00
C LEU A 428 -0.66 15.86 -13.26
N SER A 429 -1.50 15.68 -12.23
CA SER A 429 -2.71 14.86 -12.32
C SER A 429 -3.50 14.95 -11.01
N THR A 430 -4.82 14.74 -11.11
CA THR A 430 -5.68 14.49 -9.95
C THR A 430 -6.32 13.12 -10.12
N HIS A 431 -6.21 12.28 -9.08
CA HIS A 431 -6.84 10.96 -9.01
C HIS A 431 -7.91 10.97 -7.93
N GLN A 432 -9.04 10.32 -8.19
CA GLN A 432 -10.14 10.22 -7.23
C GLN A 432 -10.72 8.81 -7.26
N PHE A 433 -10.93 8.22 -6.07
CA PHE A 433 -11.71 7.02 -5.87
C PHE A 433 -12.88 7.31 -4.93
N GLN A 434 -14.06 6.82 -5.28
CA GLN A 434 -15.26 6.93 -4.44
C GLN A 434 -15.93 5.56 -4.31
N GLN A 435 -16.45 5.27 -3.12
CA GLN A 435 -17.20 4.06 -2.85
C GLN A 435 -18.41 4.38 -1.97
N TRP A 436 -19.55 3.81 -2.33
CA TRP A 436 -20.76 3.84 -1.51
C TRP A 436 -21.28 2.43 -1.36
N THR A 437 -21.36 1.92 -0.13
CA THR A 437 -21.77 0.54 0.17
C THR A 437 -22.93 0.55 1.16
N THR A 438 -24.01 -0.17 0.85
CA THR A 438 -25.13 -0.43 1.75
C THR A 438 -25.20 -1.93 2.03
N ASN A 439 -25.21 -2.30 3.31
CA ASN A 439 -25.29 -3.68 3.78
C ASN A 439 -26.53 -3.88 4.64
N PHE A 440 -27.18 -5.04 4.46
CA PHE A 440 -28.19 -5.55 5.36
C PHE A 440 -27.82 -6.99 5.74
N ASP A 441 -27.51 -7.20 7.01
CA ASP A 441 -27.01 -8.46 7.57
C ASP A 441 -28.02 -8.96 8.62
N VAL A 442 -28.32 -10.26 8.63
CA VAL A 442 -29.29 -10.87 9.53
C VAL A 442 -28.72 -12.19 10.04
N THR A 443 -28.85 -12.46 11.35
CA THR A 443 -28.37 -13.69 11.98
C THR A 443 -29.36 -14.21 13.02
N ARG A 444 -29.48 -15.54 13.12
CA ARG A 444 -30.28 -16.19 14.16
C ARG A 444 -29.69 -17.54 14.56
N GLN A 445 -29.83 -17.88 15.83
CA GLN A 445 -29.69 -19.24 16.33
C GLN A 445 -31.03 -19.94 16.23
N VAL A 446 -31.12 -21.04 15.47
CA VAL A 446 -32.34 -21.82 15.27
C VAL A 446 -32.20 -23.12 16.06
N GLU A 447 -33.05 -23.28 17.04
CA GLU A 447 -33.12 -24.50 17.88
C GLU A 447 -34.11 -25.52 17.31
N GLY A 448 -33.94 -26.81 17.68
CA GLY A 448 -34.88 -27.87 17.37
C GLY A 448 -34.81 -28.42 15.95
N VAL A 449 -33.98 -27.90 15.03
CA VAL A 449 -33.74 -28.44 13.69
C VAL A 449 -32.68 -29.54 13.70
N LEU A 450 -31.64 -29.34 14.48
CA LEU A 450 -30.54 -30.28 14.74
C LEU A 450 -30.42 -30.49 16.26
N PRO A 451 -29.69 -31.54 16.72
CA PRO A 451 -29.45 -31.73 18.14
C PRO A 451 -28.82 -30.54 18.88
N ARG A 452 -28.14 -29.64 18.12
CA ARG A 452 -27.57 -28.39 18.63
C ARG A 452 -28.03 -27.20 17.80
N PRO A 453 -28.00 -25.97 18.34
CA PRO A 453 -28.45 -24.78 17.63
C PRO A 453 -27.77 -24.64 16.27
N LEU A 454 -28.55 -24.34 15.26
CA LEU A 454 -28.09 -24.03 13.93
C LEU A 454 -27.98 -22.52 13.78
N GLN A 455 -26.77 -21.98 13.62
CA GLN A 455 -26.61 -20.60 13.23
C GLN A 455 -26.98 -20.43 11.76
N VAL A 456 -27.84 -19.48 11.46
CA VAL A 456 -28.20 -19.10 10.10
C VAL A 456 -27.99 -17.60 9.97
N SER A 457 -27.11 -17.21 9.05
CA SER A 457 -26.86 -15.80 8.70
C SER A 457 -27.09 -15.61 7.20
N TRP A 458 -27.64 -14.47 6.82
CA TRP A 458 -27.76 -14.07 5.42
C TRP A 458 -27.72 -12.56 5.31
N GLY A 459 -27.41 -12.06 4.13
CA GLY A 459 -27.36 -10.60 3.94
C GLY A 459 -27.32 -10.21 2.48
N LEU A 460 -27.52 -8.91 2.29
CA LEU A 460 -27.53 -8.24 1.00
C LEU A 460 -26.52 -7.10 1.02
N GLU A 461 -25.85 -6.87 -0.09
CA GLU A 461 -24.95 -5.74 -0.29
C GLU A 461 -25.24 -5.06 -1.62
N GLN A 462 -25.28 -3.74 -1.60
CA GLN A 462 -25.19 -2.92 -2.80
C GLN A 462 -23.96 -2.02 -2.65
N ARG A 463 -23.09 -2.00 -3.68
CA ARG A 463 -21.88 -1.15 -3.69
C ARG A 463 -21.77 -0.43 -5.03
N TYR A 464 -21.60 0.88 -4.97
CA TYR A 464 -21.21 1.73 -6.10
C TYR A 464 -19.75 2.12 -5.95
N GLU A 465 -19.00 2.06 -7.03
CA GLU A 465 -17.59 2.46 -7.10
C GLU A 465 -17.37 3.37 -8.31
N HIS A 466 -16.55 4.39 -8.12
CA HIS A 466 -16.17 5.33 -9.17
C HIS A 466 -14.69 5.66 -9.05
N PHE A 467 -13.96 5.66 -10.18
CA PHE A 467 -12.57 6.08 -10.26
C PHE A 467 -12.40 7.08 -11.40
N ARG A 468 -11.61 8.14 -11.15
CA ARG A 468 -11.36 9.20 -12.12
C ARG A 468 -9.91 9.66 -12.06
N ILE A 469 -9.35 9.92 -13.25
CA ILE A 469 -8.07 10.61 -13.47
C ILE A 469 -8.36 11.89 -14.25
N GLU A 470 -7.92 13.04 -13.75
CA GLU A 470 -7.99 14.33 -14.40
C GLU A 470 -6.63 14.71 -15.01
N PRO A 471 -6.60 15.44 -16.13
CA PRO A 471 -5.37 15.88 -16.79
C PRO A 471 -4.62 16.91 -15.94
N GLY A 472 -3.30 16.97 -16.15
CA GLY A 472 -2.43 17.99 -15.59
C GLY A 472 -2.36 19.27 -16.43
N ASP A 473 -1.45 20.16 -16.03
CA ASP A 473 -1.13 21.37 -16.79
C ASP A 473 -0.56 21.02 -18.16
N GLU A 474 -0.97 21.72 -19.20
CA GLU A 474 -0.54 21.48 -20.59
C GLU A 474 0.99 21.50 -20.71
N ALA A 475 1.63 22.47 -20.10
CA ALA A 475 3.08 22.62 -20.10
C ALA A 475 3.83 21.39 -19.52
N SER A 476 3.15 20.52 -18.79
CA SER A 476 3.76 19.32 -18.16
C SER A 476 3.89 18.12 -19.13
N TYR A 477 3.17 18.12 -20.26
CA TYR A 477 3.16 16.98 -21.20
C TYR A 477 3.42 17.34 -22.65
N ILE A 478 3.35 18.62 -23.05
CA ILE A 478 3.63 19.02 -24.44
C ILE A 478 5.12 19.00 -24.78
N VAL A 479 5.40 19.00 -26.08
CA VAL A 479 6.76 19.14 -26.63
C VAL A 479 6.85 20.51 -27.30
N GLY A 480 7.69 21.38 -26.75
CA GLY A 480 7.96 22.71 -27.31
C GLY A 480 9.04 22.68 -28.38
N ASP A 481 9.30 23.85 -28.98
CA ASP A 481 10.22 24.02 -30.13
C ASP A 481 11.57 24.65 -29.74
N TYR A 482 11.89 24.77 -28.46
CA TYR A 482 13.13 25.38 -28.00
C TYR A 482 14.36 24.67 -28.55
N VAL A 483 15.32 25.46 -29.05
CA VAL A 483 16.63 25.01 -29.51
C VAL A 483 17.70 25.65 -28.63
N ILE A 484 18.62 24.87 -28.15
CA ILE A 484 19.71 25.32 -27.25
C ILE A 484 20.57 26.36 -28.00
N PRO A 485 20.78 27.56 -27.42
CA PRO A 485 21.50 28.66 -28.09
C PRO A 485 22.97 28.36 -28.31
N ALA A 486 23.58 29.14 -29.22
CA ALA A 486 25.03 29.12 -29.45
C ALA A 486 25.79 29.48 -28.16
N GLY A 487 26.92 28.85 -27.92
CA GLY A 487 27.76 29.05 -26.75
C GLY A 487 27.42 28.17 -25.56
N GLN A 488 26.33 27.44 -25.60
CA GLN A 488 25.96 26.45 -24.57
C GLN A 488 26.32 25.03 -24.98
N PRO A 489 26.48 24.10 -24.01
CA PRO A 489 26.57 22.68 -24.28
C PRO A 489 25.34 22.22 -25.10
N PHE A 490 25.56 21.46 -26.17
CA PHE A 490 24.54 20.99 -27.12
C PHE A 490 23.89 22.10 -27.98
N ALA A 491 24.58 23.24 -28.21
CA ALA A 491 24.07 24.29 -29.08
C ALA A 491 23.54 23.76 -30.41
N GLY A 492 22.40 24.26 -30.86
CA GLY A 492 21.72 23.84 -32.10
C GLY A 492 20.86 22.58 -31.95
N LEU A 493 20.88 21.91 -30.81
CA LEU A 493 20.04 20.73 -30.53
C LEU A 493 18.82 21.11 -29.70
N ARG A 494 17.77 20.24 -29.76
CA ARG A 494 16.62 20.32 -28.85
C ARG A 494 16.88 19.56 -27.54
N PRO A 495 16.39 20.01 -26.39
CA PRO A 495 16.37 19.24 -25.17
C PRO A 495 15.56 17.94 -25.33
N ASN A 496 15.69 17.00 -24.39
CA ASN A 496 14.83 15.82 -24.36
C ASN A 496 13.38 16.26 -24.05
N PRO A 497 12.38 15.66 -24.72
CA PRO A 497 10.99 16.04 -24.50
C PRO A 497 10.47 15.58 -23.13
N GLY A 498 9.38 16.22 -22.74
CA GLY A 498 8.68 15.93 -21.51
C GLY A 498 9.25 16.65 -20.29
N LEU A 499 8.52 16.53 -19.19
CA LEU A 499 8.93 17.07 -17.91
C LEU A 499 10.09 16.26 -17.35
N ALA A 500 11.10 16.93 -16.87
CA ALA A 500 12.17 16.29 -16.09
C ALA A 500 11.56 15.71 -14.81
N SER A 501 11.60 14.41 -14.62
CA SER A 501 11.00 13.59 -13.56
C SER A 501 9.80 12.77 -14.06
N TYR A 502 8.61 13.31 -14.24
CA TYR A 502 7.42 12.61 -14.74
C TYR A 502 6.53 13.57 -15.52
N ALA A 503 6.09 13.17 -16.70
CA ALA A 503 5.10 13.93 -17.45
C ALA A 503 3.77 14.01 -16.70
N GLY A 504 3.06 15.13 -16.89
CA GLY A 504 1.67 15.23 -16.46
C GLY A 504 0.77 14.33 -17.29
N THR A 505 -0.40 14.03 -16.77
CA THR A 505 -1.43 13.28 -17.50
C THR A 505 -1.99 14.14 -18.61
N ALA A 506 -1.85 13.68 -19.85
CA ALA A 506 -2.45 14.35 -21.01
C ALA A 506 -3.96 14.06 -21.06
N PRO A 507 -4.77 14.90 -21.74
CA PRO A 507 -6.22 14.69 -21.84
C PRO A 507 -6.62 13.32 -22.41
N GLU A 508 -5.83 12.75 -23.33
CA GLU A 508 -6.07 11.41 -23.88
C GLU A 508 -5.78 10.25 -22.89
N ASP A 509 -4.99 10.51 -21.88
CA ASP A 509 -4.66 9.54 -20.82
C ASP A 509 -5.59 9.72 -19.59
N ALA A 510 -6.39 10.77 -19.55
CA ALA A 510 -7.41 11.01 -18.53
C ALA A 510 -8.67 10.18 -18.77
N GLY A 511 -9.45 9.97 -17.72
CA GLY A 511 -10.68 9.21 -17.87
C GLY A 511 -11.37 8.89 -16.55
N SER A 512 -12.55 8.29 -16.65
CA SER A 512 -13.31 7.85 -15.49
C SER A 512 -14.07 6.56 -15.80
N VAL A 513 -14.33 5.78 -14.77
CA VAL A 513 -15.09 4.53 -14.83
C VAL A 513 -15.87 4.35 -13.55
N SER A 514 -17.06 3.76 -13.65
CA SER A 514 -17.88 3.40 -12.49
C SER A 514 -18.52 2.04 -12.67
N ARG A 515 -18.89 1.41 -11.54
CA ARG A 515 -19.63 0.16 -11.55
C ARG A 515 -20.52 0.05 -10.31
N ASN A 516 -21.59 -0.74 -10.46
CA ASN A 516 -22.41 -1.21 -9.34
C ASN A 516 -22.15 -2.69 -9.10
N VAL A 517 -22.23 -3.08 -7.83
CA VAL A 517 -22.15 -4.47 -7.37
C VAL A 517 -23.38 -4.75 -6.52
N TYR A 518 -24.06 -5.86 -6.80
CA TYR A 518 -25.17 -6.38 -6.01
C TYR A 518 -24.80 -7.77 -5.53
N ALA A 519 -24.86 -8.01 -4.23
CA ALA A 519 -24.50 -9.28 -3.67
C ALA A 519 -25.53 -9.79 -2.67
N ALA A 520 -25.63 -11.13 -2.61
CA ALA A 520 -26.37 -11.86 -1.59
C ALA A 520 -25.51 -13.00 -1.06
N TYR A 521 -25.59 -13.26 0.25
CA TYR A 521 -24.88 -14.36 0.87
C TYR A 521 -25.75 -15.12 1.87
N VAL A 522 -25.34 -16.37 2.13
CA VAL A 522 -25.84 -17.21 3.22
C VAL A 522 -24.66 -17.89 3.91
N ASP A 523 -24.69 -17.96 5.22
CA ASP A 523 -23.70 -18.63 6.07
C ASP A 523 -24.43 -19.43 7.14
N VAL A 524 -24.15 -20.74 7.20
CA VAL A 524 -24.82 -21.68 8.09
C VAL A 524 -23.77 -22.49 8.83
N GLY A 525 -23.90 -22.56 10.15
CA GLY A 525 -22.94 -23.31 10.98
C GLY A 525 -23.57 -23.94 12.19
N THR A 526 -23.06 -25.10 12.59
CA THR A 526 -23.50 -25.80 13.79
C THR A 526 -22.40 -26.66 14.39
N ASN A 527 -22.51 -26.94 15.66
CA ASN A 527 -21.74 -28.01 16.30
C ASN A 527 -22.48 -29.33 16.09
N LEU A 528 -21.92 -30.28 15.32
CA LEU A 528 -22.48 -31.61 15.14
C LEU A 528 -22.42 -32.44 16.44
N THR A 529 -21.33 -32.26 17.19
CA THR A 529 -21.13 -32.76 18.55
C THR A 529 -20.66 -31.63 19.47
N GLU A 530 -20.34 -31.89 20.73
CA GLU A 530 -19.78 -30.86 21.64
C GLU A 530 -18.46 -30.30 21.13
N THR A 531 -17.70 -31.12 20.44
CA THR A 531 -16.33 -30.86 20.03
C THR A 531 -16.13 -30.71 18.52
N TRP A 532 -17.20 -30.91 17.71
CA TRP A 532 -17.08 -30.88 16.25
C TRP A 532 -18.02 -29.86 15.60
N TYR A 533 -17.41 -28.79 15.08
CA TYR A 533 -18.08 -27.72 14.34
C TYR A 533 -17.98 -27.93 12.83
N VAL A 534 -19.04 -27.63 12.11
CA VAL A 534 -19.08 -27.56 10.63
C VAL A 534 -19.81 -26.28 10.23
N GLY A 535 -19.28 -25.59 9.21
CA GLY A 535 -19.87 -24.37 8.63
C GLY A 535 -19.81 -24.40 7.11
N VAL A 536 -20.84 -23.86 6.46
CA VAL A 536 -20.96 -23.70 5.01
C VAL A 536 -21.40 -22.26 4.70
N ALA A 537 -20.70 -21.60 3.79
CA ALA A 537 -21.10 -20.28 3.31
C ALA A 537 -21.12 -20.24 1.79
N GLY A 538 -22.04 -19.43 1.24
CA GLY A 538 -22.15 -19.16 -0.18
C GLY A 538 -22.49 -17.69 -0.43
N ARG A 539 -21.91 -17.11 -1.47
CA ARG A 539 -22.15 -15.72 -1.88
C ARG A 539 -22.19 -15.61 -3.40
N HIS A 540 -23.14 -14.87 -3.90
CA HIS A 540 -23.26 -14.52 -5.31
C HIS A 540 -23.18 -13.01 -5.46
N GLU A 541 -22.36 -12.53 -6.42
CA GLU A 541 -22.20 -11.11 -6.73
C GLU A 541 -22.40 -10.87 -8.23
N ARG A 542 -23.12 -9.82 -8.54
CA ARG A 542 -23.35 -9.32 -9.90
C ARG A 542 -22.75 -7.94 -10.04
N TYR A 543 -21.84 -7.81 -11.00
CA TYR A 543 -21.17 -6.55 -11.37
C TYR A 543 -21.78 -6.00 -12.65
N THR A 544 -21.96 -4.69 -12.70
CA THR A 544 -22.25 -4.01 -13.99
C THR A 544 -20.97 -3.88 -14.82
N GLY A 545 -21.11 -3.85 -16.15
CA GLY A 545 -19.98 -3.82 -17.09
C GLY A 545 -19.40 -5.21 -17.37
N ASP A 546 -18.11 -5.28 -17.72
CA ASP A 546 -17.43 -6.47 -18.26
C ASP A 546 -17.03 -7.52 -17.22
N VAL A 547 -17.18 -7.23 -15.93
CA VAL A 547 -16.81 -8.16 -14.84
C VAL A 547 -17.75 -9.34 -14.76
N GLY A 548 -19.08 -9.12 -14.96
CA GLY A 548 -20.10 -10.16 -14.93
C GLY A 548 -20.44 -10.68 -13.53
N ASP A 549 -20.89 -11.92 -13.46
CA ASP A 549 -21.36 -12.58 -12.24
C ASP A 549 -20.26 -13.47 -11.65
N THR A 550 -20.18 -13.51 -10.31
CA THR A 550 -19.25 -14.36 -9.57
C THR A 550 -19.96 -15.09 -8.43
N THR A 551 -19.51 -16.31 -8.14
CA THR A 551 -20.04 -17.12 -7.03
C THR A 551 -18.91 -17.68 -6.20
N SER A 552 -18.96 -17.45 -4.89
CA SER A 552 -18.00 -17.95 -3.92
C SER A 552 -18.66 -18.90 -2.93
N GLY A 553 -17.96 -19.97 -2.56
CA GLY A 553 -18.38 -20.94 -1.58
C GLY A 553 -17.26 -21.23 -0.57
N LYS A 554 -17.63 -21.65 0.64
CA LYS A 554 -16.70 -22.05 1.70
C LYS A 554 -17.30 -23.20 2.50
N LEU A 555 -16.47 -24.21 2.76
CA LEU A 555 -16.74 -25.26 3.72
C LEU A 555 -15.62 -25.22 4.78
N THR A 556 -15.99 -25.19 6.05
CA THR A 556 -15.04 -25.17 7.14
C THR A 556 -15.42 -26.15 8.23
N THR A 557 -14.46 -26.74 8.90
CA THR A 557 -14.65 -27.66 10.02
C THR A 557 -13.57 -27.50 11.08
N ARG A 558 -13.94 -27.69 12.35
CA ARG A 558 -13.04 -27.78 13.49
C ARG A 558 -13.46 -28.93 14.39
N TRP A 559 -12.54 -29.82 14.71
CA TRP A 559 -12.76 -30.93 15.61
C TRP A 559 -11.74 -30.92 16.73
N GLU A 560 -12.24 -30.75 17.94
CA GLU A 560 -11.45 -30.89 19.17
C GLU A 560 -11.45 -32.37 19.56
N PHE A 561 -10.36 -33.05 19.24
CA PHE A 561 -10.22 -34.49 19.46
C PHE A 561 -9.76 -34.86 20.88
N LEU A 562 -9.15 -33.91 21.60
CA LEU A 562 -8.81 -33.93 23.01
C LEU A 562 -9.02 -32.52 23.60
N PRO A 563 -9.36 -32.36 24.87
CA PRO A 563 -9.49 -31.06 25.50
C PRO A 563 -8.24 -30.18 25.26
N GLY A 564 -8.44 -29.01 24.67
CA GLY A 564 -7.37 -28.09 24.29
C GLY A 564 -6.57 -28.47 23.03
N TYR A 565 -6.95 -29.53 22.28
CA TYR A 565 -6.30 -29.91 21.03
C TYR A 565 -7.32 -30.08 19.92
N ALA A 566 -7.20 -29.30 18.86
CA ALA A 566 -8.13 -29.37 17.74
C ALA A 566 -7.41 -29.38 16.38
N VAL A 567 -8.10 -29.96 15.41
CA VAL A 567 -7.79 -29.83 13.98
C VAL A 567 -8.85 -28.98 13.32
N ARG A 568 -8.44 -28.21 12.33
CA ARG A 568 -9.33 -27.39 11.51
C ARG A 568 -8.98 -27.54 10.05
N ALA A 569 -9.99 -27.46 9.17
CA ALA A 569 -9.79 -27.52 7.73
C ALA A 569 -10.80 -26.63 7.02
N THR A 570 -10.37 -26.01 5.95
CA THR A 570 -11.21 -25.18 5.09
C THR A 570 -10.90 -25.44 3.62
N VAL A 571 -11.96 -25.46 2.81
CA VAL A 571 -11.89 -25.32 1.37
C VAL A 571 -12.80 -24.19 0.95
N SER A 572 -12.29 -23.28 0.12
CA SER A 572 -13.07 -22.15 -0.38
C SER A 572 -12.62 -21.74 -1.77
N ASN A 573 -13.52 -21.14 -2.53
CA ASN A 573 -13.16 -20.38 -3.71
C ASN A 573 -13.42 -18.89 -3.45
N GLY A 574 -12.72 -18.06 -4.17
CA GLY A 574 -12.80 -16.60 -4.06
C GLY A 574 -12.48 -15.95 -5.39
N PHE A 575 -12.57 -14.64 -5.41
CA PHE A 575 -12.25 -13.85 -6.59
C PHE A 575 -11.85 -12.43 -6.21
N ARG A 576 -11.22 -11.74 -7.17
CA ARG A 576 -10.97 -10.30 -7.14
C ARG A 576 -11.37 -9.69 -8.49
N ALA A 577 -12.28 -8.73 -8.46
CA ALA A 577 -12.59 -7.94 -9.64
C ALA A 577 -11.38 -7.08 -10.04
N PRO A 578 -11.16 -6.78 -11.33
CA PRO A 578 -10.19 -5.76 -11.73
C PRO A 578 -10.45 -4.47 -10.94
N SER A 579 -9.40 -3.83 -10.40
CA SER A 579 -9.61 -2.51 -9.80
C SER A 579 -10.01 -1.51 -10.88
N LEU A 580 -10.85 -0.53 -10.51
CA LEU A 580 -11.22 0.53 -11.46
C LEU A 580 -9.98 1.29 -11.95
N ALA A 581 -8.98 1.44 -11.09
CA ALA A 581 -7.70 2.02 -11.47
C ALA A 581 -6.98 1.21 -12.57
N GLN A 582 -6.95 -0.13 -12.48
CA GLN A 582 -6.36 -0.97 -13.53
C GLN A 582 -7.10 -0.87 -14.86
N SER A 583 -8.39 -0.60 -14.82
CA SER A 583 -9.22 -0.49 -16.03
C SER A 583 -9.04 0.84 -16.77
N VAL A 584 -8.76 1.94 -16.05
CA VAL A 584 -8.73 3.29 -16.67
C VAL A 584 -7.33 3.92 -16.69
N PHE A 585 -6.37 3.39 -15.94
CA PHE A 585 -5.05 4.00 -15.86
C PHE A 585 -4.33 3.97 -17.20
N ALA A 586 -3.95 5.15 -17.67
CA ALA A 586 -3.05 5.36 -18.79
C ALA A 586 -2.00 6.40 -18.42
N SER A 587 -0.85 6.35 -19.04
CA SER A 587 0.18 7.37 -18.88
C SER A 587 1.06 7.43 -20.13
N SER A 588 1.56 8.61 -20.45
CA SER A 588 2.47 8.83 -21.55
C SER A 588 3.73 9.54 -21.08
N THR A 589 4.88 9.05 -21.53
CA THR A 589 6.17 9.73 -21.42
C THR A 589 6.79 9.77 -22.78
N ILE A 590 7.26 10.93 -23.21
CA ILE A 590 7.93 11.06 -24.50
C ILE A 590 9.42 10.92 -24.27
N ASN A 591 10.05 10.01 -25.00
CA ASN A 591 11.49 9.80 -25.02
C ASN A 591 12.07 10.35 -26.32
N GLY A 592 13.34 10.78 -26.29
CA GLY A 592 14.02 11.27 -27.47
C GLY A 592 15.49 10.88 -27.49
N SER A 593 16.03 10.76 -28.71
CA SER A 593 17.44 10.49 -28.95
C SER A 593 17.88 11.06 -30.28
N LEU A 594 19.19 11.29 -30.40
CA LEU A 594 19.80 11.63 -31.69
C LEU A 594 19.93 10.39 -32.57
N CYS A 595 19.72 10.59 -33.85
CA CYS A 595 20.11 9.61 -34.86
C CYS A 595 21.62 9.36 -34.84
N ALA A 596 22.03 8.09 -34.77
CA ALA A 596 23.44 7.71 -34.77
C ALA A 596 24.15 8.16 -36.07
N ALA A 597 25.44 8.42 -35.96
CA ALA A 597 26.27 8.69 -37.11
C ALA A 597 26.46 7.43 -38.01
N ALA A 598 26.81 7.66 -39.27
CA ALA A 598 27.13 6.58 -40.20
C ALA A 598 28.16 5.60 -39.59
N PRO A 599 28.08 4.28 -39.87
CA PRO A 599 27.21 3.62 -40.84
C PRO A 599 25.80 3.25 -40.32
N ASN A 600 25.48 3.59 -39.10
CA ASN A 600 24.25 3.15 -38.42
C ASN A 600 23.19 4.28 -38.35
N ASN A 601 22.85 4.89 -39.49
CA ASN A 601 21.81 5.94 -39.57
C ASN A 601 20.41 5.35 -39.33
N VAL A 602 20.21 4.76 -38.17
CA VAL A 602 18.97 4.08 -37.80
C VAL A 602 18.53 4.51 -36.43
N PHE A 603 17.30 4.98 -36.32
CA PHE A 603 16.63 5.23 -35.06
C PHE A 603 15.42 4.29 -34.92
N ARG A 604 15.48 3.40 -33.93
CA ARG A 604 14.43 2.40 -33.68
C ARG A 604 14.07 1.58 -34.94
N GLY A 605 15.06 1.18 -35.70
CA GLY A 605 14.90 0.36 -36.91
C GLY A 605 14.47 1.12 -38.18
N ALA A 606 14.21 2.43 -38.09
CA ALA A 606 13.93 3.27 -39.26
C ALA A 606 15.17 4.09 -39.68
N PRO A 607 15.47 4.25 -40.98
CA PRO A 607 16.51 5.17 -41.44
C PRO A 607 16.27 6.59 -40.92
N CYS A 608 17.33 7.28 -40.51
CA CYS A 608 17.26 8.64 -40.00
C CYS A 608 18.48 9.46 -40.46
N THR A 609 18.38 10.79 -40.36
CA THR A 609 19.50 11.70 -40.70
C THR A 609 20.44 11.80 -39.50
N PRO A 610 21.74 11.53 -39.65
CA PRO A 610 22.71 11.67 -38.56
C PRO A 610 22.63 13.04 -37.90
N GLY A 611 22.51 13.01 -36.56
CA GLY A 611 22.32 14.22 -35.74
C GLY A 611 20.87 14.75 -35.65
N GLU A 612 19.95 14.19 -36.43
CA GLU A 612 18.51 14.47 -36.27
C GLU A 612 18.00 14.01 -34.92
N TYR A 613 17.21 14.81 -34.23
CA TYR A 613 16.58 14.48 -32.97
C TYR A 613 15.18 13.91 -33.19
N LEU A 614 14.98 12.67 -32.81
CA LEU A 614 13.73 11.95 -32.99
C LEU A 614 13.13 11.58 -31.65
N THR A 615 11.81 11.59 -31.58
CA THR A 615 11.05 11.29 -30.36
C THR A 615 10.15 10.08 -30.55
N PHE A 616 9.89 9.34 -29.47
CA PHE A 616 8.89 8.27 -29.44
C PHE A 616 8.24 8.18 -28.05
N PRO A 617 6.95 7.80 -27.94
CA PRO A 617 6.28 7.68 -26.66
C PRO A 617 6.58 6.34 -25.99
N THR A 618 6.64 6.36 -24.66
CA THR A 618 6.46 5.19 -23.80
C THR A 618 5.11 5.33 -23.10
N LYS A 619 4.21 4.37 -23.34
CA LYS A 619 2.83 4.43 -22.85
C LYS A 619 2.48 3.26 -21.96
N VAL A 620 1.74 3.54 -20.88
CA VAL A 620 0.84 2.54 -20.29
C VAL A 620 -0.50 2.71 -20.99
N LEU A 621 -0.94 1.68 -21.70
CA LEU A 621 -2.19 1.71 -22.47
C LEU A 621 -3.32 1.12 -21.63
N ARG A 622 -4.50 1.70 -21.75
CA ARG A 622 -5.71 1.07 -21.20
C ARG A 622 -5.97 -0.25 -21.94
N ALA A 623 -6.30 -1.31 -21.19
CA ALA A 623 -6.50 -2.64 -21.77
C ALA A 623 -7.65 -2.69 -22.80
N ASP A 624 -8.65 -1.80 -22.69
CA ASP A 624 -9.80 -1.65 -23.58
C ASP A 624 -9.54 -0.70 -24.77
N SER A 625 -8.35 -0.06 -24.83
CA SER A 625 -8.03 0.85 -25.94
C SER A 625 -7.76 0.08 -27.24
N ALA A 626 -8.06 0.73 -28.37
CA ALA A 626 -7.80 0.16 -29.70
C ALA A 626 -6.31 -0.13 -29.91
N GLU A 627 -5.42 0.67 -29.34
CA GLU A 627 -3.98 0.51 -29.37
C GLU A 627 -3.54 -0.76 -28.62
N ALA A 628 -4.04 -0.96 -27.40
CA ALA A 628 -3.72 -2.15 -26.63
C ALA A 628 -4.29 -3.42 -27.27
N GLN A 629 -5.53 -3.35 -27.80
CA GLN A 629 -6.16 -4.46 -28.51
C GLN A 629 -5.39 -4.83 -29.79
N ALA A 630 -4.87 -3.87 -30.53
CA ALA A 630 -4.01 -4.13 -31.68
C ALA A 630 -2.72 -4.90 -31.27
N LEU A 631 -2.23 -4.67 -30.05
CA LEU A 631 -1.11 -5.40 -29.45
C LEU A 631 -1.52 -6.73 -28.78
N GLY A 632 -2.80 -7.10 -28.87
CA GLY A 632 -3.31 -8.37 -28.34
C GLY A 632 -3.88 -8.29 -26.92
N ALA A 633 -4.15 -7.10 -26.38
CA ALA A 633 -4.87 -6.96 -25.13
C ALA A 633 -6.32 -7.43 -25.26
N THR A 634 -6.86 -7.92 -24.14
CA THR A 634 -8.28 -8.28 -24.01
C THR A 634 -8.88 -7.56 -22.80
N PRO A 635 -10.19 -7.31 -22.76
CA PRO A 635 -10.85 -6.77 -21.58
C PRO A 635 -10.49 -7.58 -20.32
N LEU A 636 -10.27 -6.87 -19.22
CA LEU A 636 -9.88 -7.48 -17.95
C LEU A 636 -11.04 -8.32 -17.36
N LYS A 637 -10.71 -9.52 -16.90
CA LYS A 637 -11.61 -10.44 -16.21
C LYS A 637 -11.28 -10.51 -14.72
N PRO A 638 -12.22 -10.98 -13.87
CA PRO A 638 -11.90 -11.28 -12.49
C PRO A 638 -10.77 -12.31 -12.36
N GLU A 639 -9.88 -12.10 -11.41
CA GLU A 639 -9.02 -13.15 -10.89
C GLU A 639 -9.87 -14.10 -10.06
N THR A 640 -9.68 -15.41 -10.21
CA THR A 640 -10.40 -16.42 -9.42
C THR A 640 -9.41 -17.20 -8.57
N SER A 641 -9.85 -17.62 -7.39
CA SER A 641 -8.98 -18.41 -6.49
C SER A 641 -9.66 -19.66 -5.97
N THR A 642 -8.82 -20.67 -5.67
CA THR A 642 -9.19 -21.84 -4.87
C THR A 642 -8.21 -21.96 -3.72
N ASN A 643 -8.75 -22.03 -2.51
CA ASN A 643 -8.00 -22.03 -1.27
C ASN A 643 -8.24 -23.32 -0.49
N TYR A 644 -7.17 -23.91 0.00
CA TYR A 644 -7.18 -25.05 0.91
C TYR A 644 -6.37 -24.68 2.14
N SER A 645 -6.91 -24.92 3.32
CA SER A 645 -6.17 -24.79 4.57
C SER A 645 -6.42 -25.96 5.50
N PHE A 646 -5.38 -26.35 6.25
CA PHE A 646 -5.42 -27.35 7.29
C PHE A 646 -4.58 -26.87 8.46
N GLY A 647 -5.13 -26.93 9.68
CA GLY A 647 -4.45 -26.44 10.86
C GLY A 647 -4.61 -27.35 12.07
N ILE A 648 -3.66 -27.21 12.98
CA ILE A 648 -3.69 -27.84 14.31
C ILE A 648 -3.57 -26.72 15.33
N THR A 649 -4.44 -26.73 16.32
CA THR A 649 -4.36 -25.83 17.48
C THR A 649 -4.13 -26.65 18.74
N ALA A 650 -3.24 -26.19 19.62
CA ALA A 650 -2.95 -26.79 20.90
C ALA A 650 -2.95 -25.72 21.99
N GLU A 651 -3.80 -25.89 22.98
CA GLU A 651 -3.96 -25.01 24.14
C GLU A 651 -4.08 -25.88 25.40
N PRO A 652 -3.01 -26.67 25.72
CA PRO A 652 -3.06 -27.64 26.83
C PRO A 652 -3.18 -26.97 28.19
N THR A 653 -2.86 -25.70 28.30
CA THR A 653 -3.02 -24.87 29.51
C THR A 653 -3.39 -23.46 29.08
N SER A 654 -3.99 -22.68 29.97
CA SER A 654 -4.28 -21.25 29.75
C SER A 654 -3.04 -20.38 29.49
N ARG A 655 -1.82 -20.93 29.64
CA ARG A 655 -0.54 -20.22 29.45
C ARG A 655 0.16 -20.56 28.14
N LEU A 656 -0.20 -21.65 27.46
CA LEU A 656 0.45 -22.09 26.23
C LEU A 656 -0.57 -22.23 25.11
N ARG A 657 -0.35 -21.50 24.05
CA ARG A 657 -1.08 -21.64 22.77
C ARG A 657 -0.09 -21.89 21.65
N VAL A 658 -0.38 -22.88 20.81
CA VAL A 658 0.38 -23.15 19.58
C VAL A 658 -0.60 -23.38 18.44
N THR A 659 -0.39 -22.71 17.31
CA THR A 659 -1.15 -22.94 16.08
C THR A 659 -0.18 -23.24 14.93
N LEU A 660 -0.50 -24.26 14.15
CA LEU A 660 0.23 -24.63 12.93
C LEU A 660 -0.78 -24.72 11.80
N ASP A 661 -0.65 -23.91 10.80
CA ASP A 661 -1.57 -23.83 9.65
C ASP A 661 -0.80 -23.99 8.34
N ALA A 662 -1.13 -24.99 7.56
CA ALA A 662 -0.65 -25.20 6.19
C ALA A 662 -1.72 -24.77 5.20
N TYR A 663 -1.32 -24.16 4.09
CA TYR A 663 -2.25 -23.65 3.10
C TYR A 663 -1.74 -23.77 1.67
N GLN A 664 -2.69 -23.81 0.73
CA GLN A 664 -2.47 -23.66 -0.70
C GLN A 664 -3.50 -22.67 -1.25
N ILE A 665 -3.04 -21.70 -2.02
CA ILE A 665 -3.86 -20.70 -2.71
C ILE A 665 -3.50 -20.77 -4.20
N ASP A 666 -4.45 -21.23 -5.00
CA ASP A 666 -4.36 -21.20 -6.46
C ASP A 666 -5.11 -19.96 -6.96
N ILE A 667 -4.46 -19.14 -7.76
CA ILE A 667 -5.10 -17.97 -8.38
C ILE A 667 -4.97 -18.11 -9.88
N ASP A 668 -6.10 -18.14 -10.57
CA ASP A 668 -6.17 -18.12 -12.01
C ASP A 668 -6.41 -16.71 -12.54
N ASP A 669 -5.93 -16.47 -13.75
CA ASP A 669 -6.12 -15.23 -14.49
C ASP A 669 -5.70 -13.97 -13.71
N ARG A 670 -4.56 -14.02 -13.00
CA ARG A 670 -4.01 -12.85 -12.28
C ARG A 670 -3.74 -11.70 -13.24
N ILE A 671 -4.18 -10.51 -12.82
CA ILE A 671 -3.98 -9.27 -13.54
C ILE A 671 -2.59 -8.73 -13.21
N VAL A 672 -1.77 -8.59 -14.24
CA VAL A 672 -0.42 -8.03 -14.18
C VAL A 672 -0.20 -7.13 -15.38
N ASP A 673 0.76 -6.20 -15.28
CA ASP A 673 1.20 -5.43 -16.44
C ASP A 673 2.16 -6.26 -17.30
N THR A 674 2.11 -6.05 -18.62
CA THR A 674 3.04 -6.70 -19.55
C THR A 674 4.48 -6.22 -19.31
N SER A 675 5.45 -6.94 -19.85
CA SER A 675 6.78 -6.43 -20.10
C SER A 675 6.73 -5.25 -21.08
N ASN A 676 7.77 -4.44 -21.10
CA ASN A 676 7.84 -3.31 -22.04
C ASN A 676 7.91 -3.84 -23.47
N LEU A 677 6.89 -3.53 -24.27
CA LEU A 677 6.78 -3.85 -25.69
C LEU A 677 7.41 -2.72 -26.47
N ASP A 678 8.69 -2.82 -26.75
CA ASP A 678 9.44 -1.84 -27.52
C ASP A 678 9.34 -2.14 -29.02
N LEU A 679 8.55 -1.35 -29.76
CA LEU A 679 8.17 -1.53 -31.16
C LEU A 679 8.66 -0.36 -32.02
N SER A 680 9.60 -0.64 -32.90
CA SER A 680 10.11 0.33 -33.87
C SER A 680 9.09 0.60 -34.99
N ALA A 681 9.27 1.70 -35.73
CA ALA A 681 8.48 2.01 -36.92
C ALA A 681 8.49 0.88 -37.96
N THR A 682 9.67 0.30 -38.22
CA THR A 682 9.81 -0.84 -39.17
C THR A 682 9.03 -2.05 -38.69
N GLN A 683 9.06 -2.35 -37.39
CA GLN A 683 8.31 -3.44 -36.81
C GLN A 683 6.81 -3.23 -36.90
N LEU A 684 6.31 -2.01 -36.61
CA LEU A 684 4.89 -1.65 -36.78
C LEU A 684 4.47 -1.77 -38.26
N ALA A 685 5.32 -1.35 -39.19
CA ALA A 685 5.06 -1.45 -40.63
C ALA A 685 5.03 -2.90 -41.15
N SER A 686 5.68 -3.84 -40.47
CA SER A 686 5.77 -5.24 -40.90
C SER A 686 4.45 -6.01 -40.77
N GLN A 687 3.49 -5.47 -40.02
CA GLN A 687 2.20 -6.13 -39.76
C GLN A 687 1.04 -5.21 -40.11
N PRO A 688 0.15 -5.58 -41.03
CA PRO A 688 -1.02 -4.78 -41.40
C PRO A 688 -1.92 -4.43 -40.22
N ALA A 689 -2.06 -5.33 -39.25
CA ALA A 689 -2.84 -5.10 -38.03
C ALA A 689 -2.29 -3.97 -37.14
N LEU A 690 -1.02 -3.61 -37.29
CA LEU A 690 -0.36 -2.53 -36.52
C LEU A 690 -0.25 -1.21 -37.32
N SER A 691 -0.76 -1.16 -38.55
CA SER A 691 -0.75 0.07 -39.37
C SER A 691 -1.42 1.28 -38.68
N PRO A 692 -2.53 1.13 -37.93
CA PRO A 692 -3.12 2.26 -37.20
C PRO A 692 -2.18 2.82 -36.12
N LEU A 693 -1.38 1.94 -35.49
CA LEU A 693 -0.36 2.37 -34.52
C LEU A 693 0.79 3.11 -35.21
N LEU A 694 1.25 2.62 -36.36
CA LEU A 694 2.29 3.30 -37.12
C LEU A 694 1.83 4.70 -37.57
N ALA A 695 0.57 4.85 -38.03
CA ALA A 695 0.02 6.12 -38.41
C ALA A 695 -0.01 7.14 -37.26
N ARG A 696 -0.27 6.66 -36.04
CA ARG A 696 -0.30 7.50 -34.84
C ARG A 696 1.10 7.71 -34.23
N PHE A 697 1.99 6.71 -34.35
CA PHE A 697 3.33 6.71 -33.77
C PHE A 697 4.39 6.42 -34.85
N PRO A 698 4.69 7.39 -35.72
CA PRO A 698 5.54 7.16 -36.91
C PRO A 698 6.98 6.78 -36.60
N GLN A 699 7.46 7.04 -35.37
CA GLN A 699 8.78 6.59 -34.87
C GLN A 699 8.71 5.34 -34.01
N GLY A 700 7.56 4.66 -34.00
CA GLY A 700 7.30 3.54 -33.11
C GLY A 700 6.92 3.98 -31.70
N LEU A 701 6.68 3.00 -30.81
CA LEU A 701 6.32 3.25 -29.41
C LEU A 701 6.92 2.16 -28.53
N ALA A 702 7.08 2.46 -27.26
CA ALA A 702 7.21 1.48 -26.22
C ALA A 702 5.88 1.43 -25.43
N ALA A 703 5.34 0.25 -25.14
CA ALA A 703 4.03 0.13 -24.51
C ALA A 703 3.99 -0.96 -23.46
N THR A 704 3.17 -0.75 -22.43
CA THR A 704 2.72 -1.78 -21.50
C THR A 704 1.20 -1.67 -21.32
N TYR A 705 0.53 -2.75 -20.92
CA TYR A 705 -0.88 -2.74 -20.56
C TYR A 705 -1.16 -3.82 -19.51
N TYR A 706 -2.24 -3.65 -18.75
CA TYR A 706 -2.69 -4.68 -17.81
C TYR A 706 -3.43 -5.80 -18.52
N THR A 707 -3.20 -7.05 -18.11
CA THR A 707 -3.84 -8.21 -18.70
C THR A 707 -3.89 -9.38 -17.72
N ASN A 708 -4.85 -10.29 -17.90
CA ASN A 708 -4.94 -11.55 -17.16
C ASN A 708 -3.88 -12.55 -17.67
N ALA A 709 -2.61 -12.37 -17.32
CA ALA A 709 -1.47 -13.02 -17.98
C ALA A 709 -1.00 -14.32 -17.33
N VAL A 710 -1.24 -14.52 -16.04
CA VAL A 710 -0.63 -15.62 -15.30
C VAL A 710 -1.60 -16.29 -14.34
N SER A 711 -1.43 -17.61 -14.13
CA SER A 711 -1.98 -18.32 -12.98
C SER A 711 -0.84 -18.67 -12.03
N THR A 712 -1.11 -18.63 -10.74
CA THR A 712 -0.10 -18.86 -9.70
C THR A 712 -0.60 -19.85 -8.65
N ARG A 713 0.31 -20.61 -8.07
CA ARG A 713 0.08 -21.40 -6.86
C ARG A 713 1.00 -20.93 -5.75
N THR A 714 0.42 -20.53 -4.63
CA THR A 714 1.13 -20.20 -3.41
C THR A 714 0.87 -21.27 -2.36
N THR A 715 1.93 -21.89 -1.86
CA THR A 715 1.88 -22.85 -0.75
C THR A 715 2.66 -22.32 0.42
N GLY A 716 2.20 -22.58 1.63
CA GLY A 716 2.89 -22.08 2.81
C GLY A 716 2.48 -22.74 4.11
N VAL A 717 3.21 -22.37 5.16
CA VAL A 717 2.99 -22.81 6.53
C VAL A 717 3.18 -21.62 7.45
N ASP A 718 2.25 -21.41 8.37
CA ASP A 718 2.31 -20.43 9.45
C ASP A 718 2.32 -21.19 10.79
N LEU A 719 3.31 -20.92 11.62
CA LEU A 719 3.43 -21.42 12.99
C LEU A 719 3.44 -20.24 13.95
N VAL A 720 2.56 -20.23 14.93
CA VAL A 720 2.53 -19.24 16.01
C VAL A 720 2.49 -19.97 17.34
N GLY A 721 3.37 -19.59 18.24
CA GLY A 721 3.44 -20.10 19.60
C GLY A 721 3.52 -18.94 20.60
N GLU A 722 2.69 -18.99 21.64
CA GLU A 722 2.63 -17.99 22.70
C GLU A 722 2.74 -18.71 24.04
N TYR A 723 3.56 -18.18 24.94
CA TYR A 723 3.70 -18.70 26.30
C TYR A 723 3.80 -17.57 27.31
N ALA A 724 2.98 -17.64 28.35
CA ALA A 724 2.97 -16.71 29.47
C ALA A 724 3.63 -17.33 30.72
N PHE A 725 4.77 -16.77 31.09
CA PHE A 725 5.48 -17.12 32.35
C PHE A 725 5.07 -16.16 33.47
N ASP A 726 4.72 -16.74 34.61
CA ASP A 726 4.65 -16.01 35.86
C ASP A 726 6.00 -16.25 36.59
N LEU A 727 6.78 -15.18 36.71
CA LEU A 727 8.11 -15.23 37.35
C LEU A 727 8.06 -14.84 38.85
N GLY A 728 6.84 -14.80 39.42
CA GLY A 728 6.61 -14.38 40.79
C GLY A 728 7.10 -12.96 41.05
N GLY A 729 7.95 -12.73 42.05
CA GLY A 729 8.50 -11.41 42.36
C GLY A 729 9.34 -10.74 41.25
N TRP A 730 9.61 -11.47 40.15
CA TRP A 730 10.28 -10.94 38.97
C TRP A 730 9.30 -10.50 37.86
N GLY A 731 7.98 -10.54 38.13
CA GLY A 731 6.94 -10.10 37.22
C GLY A 731 6.49 -11.17 36.24
N ARG A 732 6.01 -10.74 35.07
CA ARG A 732 5.46 -11.59 34.02
C ARG A 732 6.31 -11.52 32.76
N LEU A 733 6.45 -12.62 32.05
CA LEU A 733 7.15 -12.70 30.77
C LEU A 733 6.27 -13.40 29.74
N ASN A 734 5.86 -12.69 28.69
CA ASN A 734 5.15 -13.25 27.56
C ASN A 734 6.14 -13.47 26.40
N LEU A 735 6.27 -14.71 25.96
CA LEU A 735 7.05 -15.06 24.78
C LEU A 735 6.13 -15.34 23.61
N ASN A 736 6.47 -14.78 22.46
CA ASN A 736 5.80 -15.05 21.18
C ASN A 736 6.85 -15.47 20.15
N ALA A 737 6.60 -16.58 19.46
CA ALA A 737 7.38 -17.06 18.34
C ALA A 737 6.47 -17.27 17.14
N ALA A 738 6.69 -16.53 16.06
CA ALA A 738 5.84 -16.60 14.88
C ALA A 738 6.69 -16.79 13.62
N TYR A 739 6.44 -17.87 12.89
CA TYR A 739 7.16 -18.23 11.68
C TYR A 739 6.20 -18.36 10.50
N ALA A 740 6.52 -17.73 9.38
CA ALA A 740 5.82 -17.91 8.12
C ALA A 740 6.80 -18.38 7.03
N PHE A 741 6.35 -19.35 6.28
CA PHE A 741 6.96 -19.79 5.03
C PHE A 741 5.93 -19.74 3.93
N ASN A 742 6.27 -19.11 2.79
CA ASN A 742 5.45 -19.17 1.59
C ASN A 742 6.31 -19.33 0.34
N LYS A 743 5.76 -19.96 -0.69
CA LYS A 743 6.39 -20.15 -1.99
C LYS A 743 5.34 -20.01 -3.08
N THR A 744 5.44 -18.95 -3.85
CA THR A 744 4.64 -18.76 -5.07
C THR A 744 5.37 -19.31 -6.29
N ARG A 745 4.64 -19.98 -7.16
CA ARG A 745 5.10 -20.43 -8.47
C ARG A 745 4.06 -20.12 -9.53
N ILE A 746 4.51 -19.83 -10.73
CA ILE A 746 3.63 -19.65 -11.88
C ILE A 746 3.25 -21.05 -12.41
N THR A 747 1.95 -21.30 -12.53
CA THR A 747 1.40 -22.57 -13.03
C THR A 747 1.01 -22.49 -14.50
N ARG A 748 0.62 -21.28 -14.96
CA ARG A 748 0.26 -21.02 -16.35
C ARG A 748 0.68 -19.59 -16.73
N ARG A 749 1.11 -19.40 -17.96
CA ARG A 749 1.29 -18.08 -18.59
C ARG A 749 0.51 -18.06 -19.90
N ILE A 750 -0.06 -16.91 -20.25
CA ILE A 750 -0.56 -16.73 -21.61
C ILE A 750 0.61 -16.62 -22.58
N ASP A 751 0.41 -17.09 -23.78
CA ASP A 751 1.39 -16.94 -24.86
C ASP A 751 1.46 -15.47 -25.34
N THR A 752 2.62 -15.06 -25.83
CA THR A 752 2.74 -13.79 -26.55
C THR A 752 1.80 -13.79 -27.75
N PRO A 753 0.96 -12.76 -27.93
CA PRO A 753 0.03 -12.65 -29.05
C PRO A 753 0.71 -12.88 -30.41
N ALA A 754 0.00 -13.53 -31.33
CA ALA A 754 0.55 -13.91 -32.63
C ALA A 754 1.06 -12.69 -33.41
N VAL A 755 0.37 -11.55 -33.32
CA VAL A 755 0.77 -10.28 -33.95
C VAL A 755 2.14 -9.82 -33.44
N LEU A 756 2.42 -9.95 -32.14
CA LEU A 756 3.70 -9.56 -31.54
C LEU A 756 4.81 -10.57 -31.87
N LYS A 757 4.50 -11.89 -31.89
CA LYS A 757 5.45 -12.93 -32.31
C LYS A 757 5.85 -12.76 -33.79
N ALA A 758 4.92 -12.32 -34.63
CA ALA A 758 5.21 -12.04 -36.04
C ALA A 758 6.11 -10.83 -36.24
N VAL A 759 6.03 -9.84 -35.35
CA VAL A 759 6.94 -8.67 -35.32
C VAL A 759 8.33 -9.04 -34.81
N ASN A 760 8.38 -9.79 -33.71
CA ASN A 760 9.63 -10.23 -33.09
C ASN A 760 9.40 -11.56 -32.36
N PRO A 761 9.92 -12.68 -32.89
CA PRO A 761 9.76 -14.01 -32.28
C PRO A 761 10.31 -14.10 -30.86
N ASN A 762 11.26 -13.25 -30.50
CA ASN A 762 11.89 -13.22 -29.17
C ASN A 762 11.15 -12.33 -28.18
N LEU A 763 10.09 -11.61 -28.61
CA LEU A 763 9.33 -10.74 -27.74
C LEU A 763 8.52 -11.58 -26.76
N VAL A 764 8.66 -11.28 -25.48
CA VAL A 764 8.00 -11.99 -24.38
C VAL A 764 7.05 -11.05 -23.67
N LEU A 765 5.77 -11.39 -23.65
CA LEU A 765 4.75 -10.60 -22.99
C LEU A 765 4.96 -10.53 -21.47
N PHE A 766 5.56 -11.56 -20.89
CA PHE A 766 5.80 -11.67 -19.46
C PHE A 766 7.22 -12.23 -19.20
N ASP A 767 8.16 -11.32 -19.00
CA ASP A 767 9.59 -11.61 -18.94
C ASP A 767 10.07 -12.17 -17.58
N ARG A 768 11.36 -12.46 -17.50
CA ARG A 768 12.00 -13.02 -16.32
C ARG A 768 11.92 -12.11 -15.08
N GLN A 769 11.94 -10.77 -15.28
CA GLN A 769 11.83 -9.82 -14.17
C GLN A 769 10.43 -9.87 -13.55
N LYS A 770 9.39 -9.84 -14.36
CA LYS A 770 7.99 -9.97 -13.91
C LYS A 770 7.74 -11.29 -13.18
N ILE A 771 8.32 -12.41 -13.69
CA ILE A 771 8.25 -13.72 -13.03
C ILE A 771 8.92 -13.66 -11.65
N ALA A 772 10.11 -13.07 -11.56
CA ALA A 772 10.87 -12.97 -10.32
C ALA A 772 10.15 -12.10 -9.27
N ASP A 773 9.54 -10.99 -9.69
CA ASP A 773 8.80 -10.11 -8.79
C ASP A 773 7.65 -10.84 -8.09
N LEU A 774 6.96 -11.77 -8.80
CA LEU A 774 5.89 -12.59 -8.23
C LEU A 774 6.38 -13.80 -7.41
N THR A 775 7.62 -14.26 -7.60
CA THR A 775 8.06 -15.56 -7.05
C THR A 775 9.18 -15.49 -6.04
N VAL A 776 10.10 -14.53 -6.18
CA VAL A 776 11.31 -14.38 -5.36
C VAL A 776 11.62 -12.95 -4.92
N GLY A 777 10.83 -11.97 -5.36
CA GLY A 777 11.02 -10.54 -5.03
C GLY A 777 10.76 -10.20 -3.56
N THR A 778 10.09 -11.09 -2.81
CA THR A 778 9.88 -10.96 -1.37
C THR A 778 10.46 -12.16 -0.61
N PRO A 779 10.87 -11.99 0.66
CA PRO A 779 11.33 -13.12 1.48
C PRO A 779 10.27 -14.21 1.61
N ARG A 780 10.67 -15.46 1.31
CA ARG A 780 9.80 -16.63 1.50
C ARG A 780 9.69 -17.09 2.93
N LYS A 781 10.61 -16.66 3.80
CA LYS A 781 10.69 -17.05 5.21
C LYS A 781 10.78 -15.80 6.06
N LYS A 782 9.96 -15.74 7.10
CA LYS A 782 10.05 -14.72 8.14
C LYS A 782 9.83 -15.36 9.50
N LEU A 783 10.73 -15.08 10.45
CA LEU A 783 10.63 -15.53 11.83
C LEU A 783 10.63 -14.31 12.74
N ILE A 784 9.66 -14.20 13.61
CA ILE A 784 9.56 -13.17 14.63
C ILE A 784 9.67 -13.87 15.99
N LEU A 785 10.61 -13.43 16.81
CA LEU A 785 10.72 -13.82 18.21
C LEU A 785 10.53 -12.57 19.05
N ALA A 786 9.58 -12.58 19.97
CA ALA A 786 9.29 -11.44 20.83
C ALA A 786 9.18 -11.88 22.29
N ALA A 787 9.74 -11.06 23.18
CA ALA A 787 9.65 -11.18 24.61
C ALA A 787 9.12 -9.87 25.19
N LEU A 788 7.99 -9.93 25.88
CA LEU A 788 7.41 -8.81 26.62
C LEU A 788 7.48 -9.14 28.11
N TRP A 789 8.36 -8.44 28.82
CA TRP A 789 8.51 -8.55 30.24
C TRP A 789 7.87 -7.35 30.93
N SER A 790 7.09 -7.59 31.99
CA SER A 790 6.48 -6.54 32.81
C SER A 790 6.65 -6.84 34.29
N ARG A 791 7.06 -5.83 35.04
CA ARG A 791 7.18 -5.89 36.51
C ARG A 791 6.84 -4.50 37.07
N ASP A 792 5.89 -4.48 38.00
CA ASP A 792 5.41 -3.27 38.68
C ASP A 792 5.13 -2.14 37.64
N THR A 793 5.98 -1.13 37.58
CA THR A 793 5.87 0.05 36.73
C THR A 793 6.73 -0.02 35.46
N VAL A 794 7.46 -1.11 35.24
CA VAL A 794 8.39 -1.23 34.10
C VAL A 794 7.91 -2.31 33.14
N THR A 795 7.92 -1.99 31.86
CA THR A 795 7.67 -2.94 30.77
C THR A 795 8.87 -2.88 29.80
N ALA A 796 9.38 -4.04 29.39
CA ALA A 796 10.42 -4.14 28.38
C ALA A 796 9.99 -5.10 27.28
N SER A 797 10.07 -4.65 26.02
CA SER A 797 9.78 -5.43 24.82
C SER A 797 11.06 -5.60 24.01
N LEU A 798 11.47 -6.83 23.80
CA LEU A 798 12.56 -7.20 22.88
C LEU A 798 11.98 -8.03 21.76
N ARG A 799 12.17 -7.60 20.53
CA ARG A 799 11.71 -8.34 19.34
C ARG A 799 12.88 -8.50 18.37
N THR A 800 13.06 -9.69 17.85
CA THR A 800 14.00 -9.94 16.77
C THR A 800 13.30 -10.62 15.61
N THR A 801 13.48 -10.07 14.41
CA THR A 801 12.86 -10.56 13.17
C THR A 801 13.95 -11.03 12.21
N ARG A 802 13.87 -12.30 11.79
CA ARG A 802 14.72 -12.82 10.72
C ARG A 802 13.97 -12.76 9.41
N TYR A 803 14.41 -11.89 8.52
CA TYR A 803 13.96 -11.86 7.13
C TYR A 803 14.79 -12.83 6.31
N GLY A 804 14.13 -13.68 5.51
CA GLY A 804 14.78 -14.61 4.60
C GLY A 804 15.40 -13.90 3.39
N GLN A 805 16.09 -14.66 2.56
CA GLN A 805 16.64 -14.14 1.30
C GLN A 805 15.53 -13.74 0.32
N TYR A 806 15.82 -12.78 -0.53
CA TYR A 806 15.00 -12.36 -1.68
C TYR A 806 15.89 -12.03 -2.87
N THR A 807 15.33 -11.97 -4.08
CA THR A 807 16.10 -11.75 -5.31
C THR A 807 15.47 -10.65 -6.15
N GLU A 808 16.27 -9.69 -6.56
CA GLU A 808 15.96 -8.72 -7.61
C GLU A 808 16.55 -9.22 -8.92
N ALA A 809 15.69 -9.68 -9.84
CA ALA A 809 16.13 -10.14 -11.13
C ALA A 809 16.47 -8.98 -12.06
N GLY A 810 17.61 -9.06 -12.74
CA GLY A 810 17.99 -8.17 -13.81
C GLY A 810 17.30 -8.51 -15.13
N THR A 811 17.62 -7.78 -16.19
CA THR A 811 17.17 -8.11 -17.56
C THR A 811 17.80 -9.40 -18.08
N SER A 812 18.98 -9.75 -17.58
CA SER A 812 19.70 -11.02 -17.83
C SER A 812 20.07 -11.67 -16.49
N ALA A 813 20.42 -12.96 -16.50
CA ALA A 813 20.67 -13.73 -15.28
C ALA A 813 21.94 -13.30 -14.53
N ASP A 814 22.93 -12.80 -15.24
CA ASP A 814 24.17 -12.23 -14.69
C ASP A 814 23.96 -10.92 -13.91
N LEU A 815 22.83 -10.26 -14.15
CA LEU A 815 22.40 -9.06 -13.43
C LEU A 815 21.51 -9.35 -12.22
N ASP A 816 21.22 -10.62 -11.92
CA ASP A 816 20.45 -11.01 -10.75
C ASP A 816 21.20 -10.72 -9.45
N ARG A 817 20.46 -10.24 -8.46
CA ARG A 817 21.00 -9.95 -7.13
C ARG A 817 20.15 -10.63 -6.06
N THR A 818 20.76 -11.60 -5.38
CA THR A 818 20.16 -12.27 -4.23
C THR A 818 20.74 -11.69 -2.94
N TYR A 819 19.87 -11.20 -2.10
CA TYR A 819 20.21 -10.56 -0.82
C TYR A 819 20.16 -11.58 0.30
N SER A 820 21.15 -11.52 1.18
CA SER A 820 21.32 -12.43 2.32
C SER A 820 20.22 -12.25 3.36
N PRO A 821 19.86 -13.31 4.12
CA PRO A 821 18.98 -13.19 5.27
C PRO A 821 19.57 -12.27 6.33
N LYS A 822 18.70 -11.44 6.96
CA LYS A 822 19.09 -10.48 7.99
C LYS A 822 18.27 -10.65 9.27
N TRP A 823 18.89 -10.40 10.42
CA TRP A 823 18.24 -10.29 11.72
C TRP A 823 18.10 -8.82 12.07
N VAL A 824 16.89 -8.37 12.34
CA VAL A 824 16.60 -7.00 12.77
C VAL A 824 16.02 -7.07 14.17
N THR A 825 16.61 -6.38 15.12
CA THR A 825 16.22 -6.40 16.53
C THR A 825 15.70 -5.05 16.96
N ASP A 826 14.52 -5.02 17.58
CA ASP A 826 13.87 -3.82 18.13
C ASP A 826 13.79 -3.95 19.66
N LEU A 827 13.99 -2.84 20.38
CA LEU A 827 13.91 -2.74 21.83
C LEU A 827 13.02 -1.55 22.22
N ASP A 828 12.07 -1.77 23.14
CA ASP A 828 11.27 -0.69 23.79
C ASP A 828 11.29 -0.94 25.29
N ILE A 829 11.64 0.07 26.07
CA ILE A 829 11.60 0.06 27.55
C ILE A 829 10.70 1.20 27.99
N ALA A 830 9.60 0.85 28.64
CA ALA A 830 8.60 1.79 29.13
C ALA A 830 8.54 1.77 30.66
N TRP A 831 8.37 2.92 31.25
CA TRP A 831 8.27 3.14 32.69
C TRP A 831 7.07 4.00 33.03
N ASP A 832 6.15 3.48 33.84
CA ASP A 832 5.04 4.23 34.44
C ASP A 832 5.58 5.08 35.60
N VAL A 833 6.02 6.31 35.28
CA VAL A 833 6.54 7.29 36.26
C VAL A 833 5.45 7.67 37.27
N ARG A 834 4.21 7.65 36.82
CA ARG A 834 2.97 7.80 37.59
C ARG A 834 1.92 6.85 37.01
N PRO A 835 0.84 6.52 37.74
CA PRO A 835 -0.24 5.67 37.21
C PRO A 835 -0.82 6.16 35.88
N THR A 836 -0.76 7.49 35.65
CA THR A 836 -1.29 8.15 34.43
C THR A 836 -0.20 8.59 33.45
N THR A 837 1.09 8.46 33.80
CA THR A 837 2.20 8.99 32.96
C THR A 837 3.20 7.88 32.70
N ASN A 838 3.38 7.56 31.43
CA ASN A 838 4.35 6.59 30.93
C ASN A 838 5.41 7.28 30.05
N VAL A 839 6.67 6.92 30.27
CA VAL A 839 7.80 7.35 29.44
C VAL A 839 8.49 6.10 28.87
N ALA A 840 8.71 6.09 27.57
CA ALA A 840 9.41 4.99 26.92
C ALA A 840 10.61 5.48 26.11
N PHE A 841 11.65 4.66 26.06
CA PHE A 841 12.80 4.80 25.19
C PHE A 841 12.99 3.52 24.40
N GLY A 842 13.26 3.67 23.12
CA GLY A 842 13.43 2.49 22.29
C GLY A 842 14.35 2.73 21.11
N ALA A 843 14.72 1.61 20.50
CA ALA A 843 15.46 1.58 19.25
C ALA A 843 14.86 0.52 18.32
N ASN A 844 14.55 0.93 17.11
CA ASN A 844 14.20 0.03 16.03
C ASN A 844 15.47 -0.26 15.22
N ASN A 845 15.67 -1.54 14.86
CA ASN A 845 16.92 -2.00 14.26
C ASN A 845 18.14 -1.60 15.12
N LEU A 846 18.12 -2.04 16.38
CA LEU A 846 19.09 -1.69 17.43
C LEU A 846 20.55 -1.88 16.99
N PHE A 847 20.84 -2.86 16.14
CA PHE A 847 22.19 -3.20 15.69
C PHE A 847 22.56 -2.60 14.33
N ASP A 848 21.77 -1.66 13.81
CA ASP A 848 22.03 -0.91 12.56
C ASP A 848 22.19 -1.82 11.32
N GLU A 849 21.40 -2.88 11.23
CA GLU A 849 21.47 -3.81 10.11
C GLU A 849 20.99 -3.15 8.81
N HIS A 850 21.72 -3.40 7.74
CA HIS A 850 21.41 -2.94 6.39
C HIS A 850 21.27 -4.11 5.41
N PRO A 851 20.54 -3.95 4.30
CA PRO A 851 20.58 -4.89 3.18
C PRO A 851 22.00 -5.01 2.63
N ASP A 852 22.26 -6.08 1.88
CA ASP A 852 23.54 -6.22 1.18
C ASP A 852 23.67 -5.07 0.16
N LYS A 853 24.88 -4.52 0.04
CA LYS A 853 25.18 -3.46 -0.92
C LYS A 853 25.15 -4.01 -2.34
N ILE A 854 24.51 -3.27 -3.26
CA ILE A 854 24.44 -3.63 -4.67
C ILE A 854 25.76 -3.23 -5.32
N GLY A 855 26.87 -3.34 -5.00
CA GLY A 855 28.05 -2.91 -5.77
C GLY A 855 27.76 -1.81 -6.81
N ILE A 856 28.71 -1.13 -7.29
CA ILE A 856 28.58 0.07 -8.16
C ILE A 856 27.88 -0.33 -9.47
N VAL A 857 26.55 -0.19 -9.56
CA VAL A 857 25.79 -0.41 -10.80
C VAL A 857 25.76 0.85 -11.66
N ASN A 858 25.82 2.03 -11.06
CA ASN A 858 25.96 3.31 -11.73
C ASN A 858 27.18 4.07 -11.15
N ALA A 859 28.35 3.75 -11.66
CA ALA A 859 29.60 4.40 -11.26
C ALA A 859 29.54 5.93 -11.39
N ASP A 860 28.76 6.42 -12.32
CA ASP A 860 28.72 7.83 -12.71
C ASP A 860 27.78 8.68 -11.87
N THR A 861 26.62 8.13 -11.48
CA THR A 861 25.63 8.89 -10.70
C THR A 861 25.73 8.59 -9.20
N GLY A 862 26.34 7.49 -8.80
CA GLY A 862 26.54 7.12 -7.40
C GLY A 862 25.28 6.96 -6.55
N MET A 863 24.08 6.92 -7.16
CA MET A 863 22.83 7.16 -6.46
C MET A 863 22.37 6.02 -5.53
N ASN A 864 22.64 4.76 -5.86
CA ASN A 864 22.01 3.63 -5.16
C ASN A 864 23.05 2.70 -4.55
N GLN A 865 23.03 2.54 -3.23
CA GLN A 865 23.91 1.55 -2.58
C GLN A 865 23.20 0.27 -2.15
N PHE A 866 21.86 0.26 -2.06
CA PHE A 866 21.05 -0.90 -1.66
C PHE A 866 20.00 -1.24 -2.70
N GLY A 867 19.46 -2.47 -2.66
CA GLY A 867 18.37 -2.89 -3.52
C GLY A 867 17.00 -2.24 -3.16
N LEU A 868 16.05 -2.41 -4.08
CA LEU A 868 14.74 -1.78 -3.98
C LEU A 868 13.75 -2.54 -3.07
N PHE A 869 13.97 -3.85 -2.83
CA PHE A 869 12.97 -4.75 -2.23
C PHE A 869 13.22 -5.11 -0.78
N SER A 870 14.12 -4.39 -0.09
CA SER A 870 14.41 -4.66 1.31
C SER A 870 13.12 -4.70 2.15
N PRO A 871 12.83 -5.80 2.88
CA PRO A 871 11.61 -5.95 3.67
C PRO A 871 11.64 -5.17 5.00
N PHE A 872 12.77 -4.56 5.35
CA PHE A 872 12.98 -3.78 6.58
C PHE A 872 13.54 -2.37 6.31
N GLY A 873 13.51 -1.91 5.06
CA GLY A 873 14.02 -0.61 4.66
C GLY A 873 15.53 -0.59 4.45
N ILE A 874 16.10 0.62 4.34
CA ILE A 874 17.52 0.86 4.03
C ILE A 874 18.16 1.88 4.98
N THR A 875 17.37 2.47 5.88
CA THR A 875 17.82 3.62 6.72
C THR A 875 18.71 3.22 7.89
N GLY A 876 18.73 1.92 8.24
CA GLY A 876 19.50 1.44 9.39
C GLY A 876 18.75 1.62 10.71
N GLY A 877 19.50 1.82 11.79
CA GLY A 877 19.01 1.98 13.15
C GLY A 877 18.26 3.30 13.36
N TYR A 878 17.25 3.26 14.24
CA TYR A 878 16.39 4.40 14.60
C TYR A 878 16.14 4.38 16.10
N TYR A 879 16.36 5.49 16.81
CA TYR A 879 16.05 5.64 18.23
C TYR A 879 14.91 6.63 18.44
N TYR A 880 14.15 6.46 19.53
CA TYR A 880 13.05 7.34 19.87
C TYR A 880 12.83 7.45 21.38
N ALA A 881 12.11 8.52 21.76
CA ALA A 881 11.51 8.67 23.07
C ALA A 881 10.00 8.90 22.91
N ARG A 882 9.20 8.34 23.83
CA ARG A 882 7.73 8.48 23.85
C ARG A 882 7.27 8.89 25.23
N LEU A 883 6.39 9.88 25.30
CA LEU A 883 5.65 10.28 26.50
C LEU A 883 4.17 9.98 26.27
N THR A 884 3.55 9.27 27.19
CA THR A 884 2.11 8.99 27.16
C THR A 884 1.47 9.45 28.47
N GLN A 885 0.41 10.28 28.36
CA GLN A 885 -0.40 10.73 29.48
C GLN A 885 -1.81 10.15 29.31
N ARG A 886 -2.28 9.41 30.32
CA ARG A 886 -3.67 8.93 30.44
C ARG A 886 -4.47 9.87 31.35
N PHE A 887 -5.78 9.99 31.13
CA PHE A 887 -6.66 10.85 31.92
C PHE A 887 -8.11 10.36 31.89
#